data_a8a93ab4363a510a8a56083f2460c352
#
_entry.id   a8a93ab4363a510a8a56083f2460c352
#
_cell.length_a   1.000
_cell.length_b   1.000
_cell.length_c   1.000
_cell.angle_alpha   90.00
_cell.angle_beta   90.00
_cell.angle_gamma   90.00
#
_symmetry.space_group_name_H-M   'P 1'
#
loop_
_entity.id
_entity.type
_entity.pdbx_description
1 polymer ?
#
loop_
_entity_poly.entity_id
_entity_poly.type
_entity_poly.pdbx_seq_one_letter_code
_entity_poly.pdbx_strand_id
1 'polypeptide(L)'
;MGHIMRPLKQYLPCLALPLFVAIADEPCRAQDASDVAKVIVPFVEKHCVDCHGEKKQKGDLSLHLFKDEAAILKGRKTWNRVLEQLATGEMPPSKRPKPAFNEAERFTEAVKSVFVRFDRTAKRDPGLVTMRRLNKVEYVSTIRDLLGVSIPLAEDFPADQMGHGFDNIGDILTLSPLQLERYLASAESIVKAAIVTGDVRDLPKQSFGGSQQFEGTKYGQKYDDRGRIARDDKGKQIPEKERLPALSGDSSRLFYDKGPLHKRYNDLLVAGDYRIIAKLQGHFVGDEAPKFALLADGKEVLQGVCTEKAEEYSATVRLKAGPVDLGVSLLNEFTDPADPTKRRGIILHSLTILGPTVKESQEILFAGSEKLEGDAKTRFVLERFATRAYRRPVTKDELERLMRFVQQAGKISHYRLSAESFQKLHAAKLPGDVAGRLKPMEKDPFTDEDRFVKSIRQRIKDDEFKNHFPTILDAAEKSPQPWETRIGLAVRAVLCSPSFLFRVELDSRPTEREAHPIGDYQLASRLSYFLWNTMPDQELFDLAARQQLHQNLPAQVKRMVADPRSKALFDSFAMQWLGLRRLQEFTPDPKLMPDFSRLQARGNWTDLRNDMLTETGLFFTELVRENHSILDLIDARFTYINRRLSLLYDIGDTNGNSGLPKARPINPAGKPIPDIQILERGQDSGTFARSVNPFVRVNLENTRRGGLFTQASVLTITSHPTRTSPVKRGHWMLERILGTPPPPPPPNVPSLEGQKDAARLPLRQQLESHRKNPNCAGCHARIDPLGFAFENFDLLGRFRETDGDTPIDASTEMSNGRKVNGPEEMKAIVRGEKELFSRNLTEKMLVYATGRGLDYYDVRTVNGIVAELQKGDYRFHALITAIVQSDAFRMRRGKEQP
;
A
#
# COMPACT_ATOMS: atom_id res chain seq x y z
N MET A 1 -26.25 68.64 -15.82
CA MET A 1 -26.02 69.29 -17.14
C MET A 1 -25.68 68.13 -18.05
N GLY A 2 -26.46 67.77 -18.88
CA GLY A 2 -27.39 68.29 -19.84
C GLY A 2 -27.18 67.61 -21.13
N HIS A 3 -28.20 66.93 -21.51
CA HIS A 3 -28.88 66.93 -22.83
C HIS A 3 -28.16 66.11 -23.94
N ILE A 4 -28.75 65.33 -24.74
CA ILE A 4 -30.11 65.11 -25.30
C ILE A 4 -29.91 64.45 -26.68
N MET A 5 -30.73 63.47 -26.98
CA MET A 5 -31.39 63.12 -28.26
C MET A 5 -30.71 62.30 -29.35
N ARG A 6 -31.44 61.30 -29.69
CA ARG A 6 -31.69 60.55 -30.94
C ARG A 6 -32.05 61.52 -32.17
N PRO A 7 -32.13 61.07 -33.43
CA PRO A 7 -32.91 59.90 -33.91
C PRO A 7 -32.45 59.17 -35.19
N LEU A 8 -33.01 57.96 -35.38
CA LEU A 8 -33.55 57.34 -36.64
C LEU A 8 -33.17 57.82 -38.01
N LYS A 9 -32.84 56.83 -38.88
CA LYS A 9 -33.51 56.48 -40.17
C LYS A 9 -32.83 55.28 -40.82
N GLN A 10 -33.49 54.15 -40.90
CA GLN A 10 -34.14 53.50 -42.06
C GLN A 10 -33.34 53.60 -43.38
N TYR A 11 -32.95 52.42 -43.95
CA TYR A 11 -33.29 51.98 -45.30
C TYR A 11 -32.94 50.44 -45.42
N LEU A 12 -33.89 49.73 -45.97
CA LEU A 12 -33.95 48.35 -46.46
C LEU A 12 -33.31 48.24 -47.87
N PRO A 13 -33.33 47.02 -48.48
CA PRO A 13 -32.60 45.77 -48.28
C PRO A 13 -31.82 45.37 -49.55
N CYS A 14 -30.76 44.57 -49.39
CA CYS A 14 -30.30 43.78 -50.54
C CYS A 14 -30.45 42.33 -50.24
N LEU A 15 -31.32 41.65 -50.96
CA LEU A 15 -31.45 40.21 -51.04
C LEU A 15 -30.11 39.63 -51.50
N ALA A 16 -29.48 38.84 -50.64
CA ALA A 16 -28.52 37.84 -51.03
C ALA A 16 -29.07 36.47 -50.60
N LEU A 17 -29.54 35.70 -51.58
CA LEU A 17 -29.90 34.29 -51.48
C LEU A 17 -28.68 33.54 -50.96
N PRO A 18 -28.77 32.77 -49.83
CA PRO A 18 -27.79 31.74 -49.56
C PRO A 18 -28.11 30.57 -50.48
N LEU A 19 -27.17 30.25 -51.35
CA LEU A 19 -27.08 28.98 -52.05
C LEU A 19 -26.98 27.88 -51.00
N PHE A 20 -28.14 27.28 -50.69
CA PHE A 20 -28.16 25.97 -49.99
C PHE A 20 -27.54 24.95 -50.93
N VAL A 21 -26.23 24.70 -50.76
CA VAL A 21 -25.69 23.42 -51.21
C VAL A 21 -26.30 22.39 -50.28
N ALA A 22 -27.34 21.75 -50.77
CA ALA A 22 -27.84 20.50 -50.23
C ALA A 22 -26.67 19.49 -50.34
N ILE A 23 -25.86 19.42 -49.27
CA ILE A 23 -25.11 18.19 -49.05
C ILE A 23 -26.18 17.15 -48.82
N ALA A 24 -26.45 16.38 -49.88
CA ALA A 24 -27.22 15.17 -49.78
C ALA A 24 -26.59 14.36 -48.68
N ASP A 25 -27.25 14.32 -47.51
CA ASP A 25 -27.08 13.21 -46.59
C ASP A 25 -27.37 11.95 -47.37
N GLU A 26 -26.33 11.35 -47.94
CA GLU A 26 -26.50 9.96 -48.34
C GLU A 26 -26.98 9.25 -47.09
N PRO A 27 -28.15 8.62 -47.13
CA PRO A 27 -28.60 7.78 -46.04
C PRO A 27 -27.50 6.75 -45.88
N CYS A 28 -26.77 6.80 -44.75
CA CYS A 28 -25.89 5.73 -44.32
C CYS A 28 -26.73 4.46 -44.37
N ARG A 29 -26.67 3.77 -45.53
CA ARG A 29 -27.32 2.50 -45.71
C ARG A 29 -27.00 1.71 -44.49
N ALA A 30 -28.03 1.30 -43.76
CA ALA A 30 -28.02 0.19 -42.86
C ALA A 30 -27.37 -0.97 -43.64
N GLN A 31 -26.05 -1.08 -43.49
CA GLN A 31 -25.30 -2.22 -43.89
C GLN A 31 -25.71 -3.29 -42.87
N ASP A 32 -26.64 -4.10 -43.32
CA ASP A 32 -27.33 -5.16 -42.60
C ASP A 32 -26.35 -6.02 -41.80
N ALA A 33 -26.90 -6.74 -40.78
CA ALA A 33 -26.34 -7.90 -40.06
C ALA A 33 -25.61 -8.95 -40.96
N SER A 34 -25.40 -8.60 -42.21
CA SER A 34 -24.85 -9.39 -43.29
C SER A 34 -23.35 -9.55 -43.27
N ASP A 35 -22.56 -8.62 -42.63
CA ASP A 35 -21.10 -8.72 -42.65
C ASP A 35 -20.59 -9.87 -41.79
N VAL A 36 -21.26 -10.16 -40.66
CA VAL A 36 -20.89 -11.30 -39.82
C VAL A 36 -21.11 -12.62 -40.60
N ALA A 37 -22.26 -12.78 -41.15
CA ALA A 37 -22.62 -14.00 -41.92
C ALA A 37 -21.91 -14.10 -43.28
N LYS A 38 -21.65 -12.95 -43.95
CA LYS A 38 -21.07 -12.97 -45.30
C LYS A 38 -19.52 -12.91 -45.33
N VAL A 39 -18.90 -12.35 -44.31
CA VAL A 39 -17.46 -12.12 -44.31
C VAL A 39 -16.78 -12.81 -43.13
N ILE A 40 -17.25 -12.54 -41.88
CA ILE A 40 -16.51 -12.98 -40.69
C ILE A 40 -16.62 -14.49 -40.50
N VAL A 41 -17.81 -15.05 -40.46
CA VAL A 41 -18.02 -16.48 -40.26
C VAL A 41 -17.36 -17.31 -41.36
N PRO A 42 -17.54 -17.04 -42.66
CA PRO A 42 -16.86 -17.80 -43.72
C PRO A 42 -15.34 -17.73 -43.66
N PHE A 43 -14.77 -16.58 -43.33
CA PHE A 43 -13.34 -16.45 -43.15
C PHE A 43 -12.82 -17.33 -41.99
N VAL A 44 -13.49 -17.28 -40.84
CA VAL A 44 -13.16 -18.10 -39.67
C VAL A 44 -13.26 -19.59 -39.97
N GLU A 45 -14.33 -20.01 -40.63
CA GLU A 45 -14.53 -21.41 -41.03
C GLU A 45 -13.41 -21.89 -41.96
N LYS A 46 -13.02 -21.08 -42.93
CA LYS A 46 -12.01 -21.43 -43.93
C LYS A 46 -10.59 -21.44 -43.36
N HIS A 47 -10.24 -20.50 -42.47
CA HIS A 47 -8.84 -20.27 -42.06
C HIS A 47 -8.53 -20.59 -40.61
N CYS A 48 -9.51 -20.70 -39.71
CA CYS A 48 -9.30 -20.73 -38.27
C CYS A 48 -9.82 -22.00 -37.58
N VAL A 49 -10.98 -22.52 -37.98
CA VAL A 49 -11.74 -23.60 -37.29
C VAL A 49 -10.97 -24.92 -37.23
N ASP A 50 -10.12 -25.23 -38.20
CA ASP A 50 -9.26 -26.43 -38.16
C ASP A 50 -8.40 -26.54 -36.90
N CYS A 51 -8.06 -25.39 -36.28
CA CYS A 51 -7.23 -25.31 -35.07
C CYS A 51 -7.97 -24.71 -33.87
N HIS A 52 -8.97 -23.84 -34.10
CA HIS A 52 -9.73 -23.10 -33.10
C HIS A 52 -11.24 -23.37 -33.20
N GLY A 53 -11.61 -24.63 -33.48
CA GLY A 53 -12.98 -25.13 -33.63
C GLY A 53 -13.38 -26.09 -32.54
N GLU A 54 -14.50 -26.80 -32.75
CA GLU A 54 -15.05 -27.75 -31.80
C GLU A 54 -14.10 -28.92 -31.49
N LYS A 55 -13.48 -29.48 -32.52
CA LYS A 55 -12.62 -30.68 -32.43
C LYS A 55 -11.21 -30.34 -31.91
N LYS A 56 -10.73 -29.13 -32.07
CA LYS A 56 -9.42 -28.66 -31.66
C LYS A 56 -9.53 -27.22 -31.16
N GLN A 57 -9.03 -26.99 -29.95
CA GLN A 57 -9.08 -25.68 -29.29
C GLN A 57 -7.65 -25.22 -28.89
N LYS A 58 -6.79 -25.09 -29.92
CA LYS A 58 -5.41 -24.66 -29.65
C LYS A 58 -5.36 -23.31 -28.96
N GLY A 59 -4.58 -23.22 -27.85
CA GLY A 59 -4.52 -22.02 -27.03
C GLY A 59 -5.83 -21.68 -26.33
N ASP A 60 -6.66 -22.69 -26.04
CA ASP A 60 -7.97 -22.58 -25.37
C ASP A 60 -8.92 -21.59 -26.09
N LEU A 61 -8.78 -21.49 -27.41
CA LEU A 61 -9.54 -20.57 -28.25
C LEU A 61 -10.53 -21.34 -29.16
N SER A 62 -11.80 -20.95 -29.09
CA SER A 62 -12.93 -21.55 -29.81
C SER A 62 -13.62 -20.49 -30.69
N LEU A 63 -13.09 -20.24 -31.90
CA LEU A 63 -13.60 -19.19 -32.79
C LEU A 63 -14.95 -19.55 -33.46
N HIS A 64 -15.29 -20.83 -33.55
CA HIS A 64 -16.56 -21.31 -34.12
C HIS A 64 -17.81 -20.92 -33.30
N LEU A 65 -17.62 -20.42 -32.06
CA LEU A 65 -18.72 -19.97 -31.20
C LEU A 65 -19.21 -18.55 -31.54
N PHE A 66 -18.43 -17.77 -32.28
CA PHE A 66 -18.76 -16.39 -32.63
C PHE A 66 -19.58 -16.30 -33.92
N LYS A 67 -20.85 -16.62 -33.83
CA LYS A 67 -21.76 -16.70 -35.01
C LYS A 67 -22.56 -15.44 -35.26
N ASP A 68 -22.64 -14.53 -34.33
CA ASP A 68 -23.40 -13.30 -34.40
C ASP A 68 -22.64 -12.10 -33.85
N GLU A 69 -23.18 -10.90 -34.07
CA GLU A 69 -22.57 -9.63 -33.66
C GLU A 69 -22.43 -9.53 -32.13
N ALA A 70 -23.38 -10.04 -31.37
CA ALA A 70 -23.36 -10.00 -29.93
C ALA A 70 -22.23 -10.86 -29.36
N ALA A 71 -22.03 -12.06 -29.92
CA ALA A 71 -20.90 -12.92 -29.54
C ALA A 71 -19.55 -12.27 -29.89
N ILE A 72 -19.41 -11.66 -31.08
CA ILE A 72 -18.21 -10.96 -31.52
C ILE A 72 -17.92 -9.79 -30.56
N LEU A 73 -18.91 -9.01 -30.18
CA LEU A 73 -18.76 -7.89 -29.24
C LEU A 73 -18.35 -8.36 -27.86
N LYS A 74 -18.98 -9.40 -27.30
CA LYS A 74 -18.55 -10.01 -26.02
C LYS A 74 -17.12 -10.53 -26.08
N GLY A 75 -16.71 -11.08 -27.23
CA GLY A 75 -15.38 -11.55 -27.49
C GLY A 75 -14.38 -10.48 -27.98
N ARG A 76 -14.68 -9.18 -27.90
CA ARG A 76 -13.89 -8.10 -28.49
C ARG A 76 -12.38 -8.18 -28.16
N LYS A 77 -12.04 -8.52 -26.94
CA LYS A 77 -10.62 -8.71 -26.53
C LYS A 77 -9.96 -9.86 -27.31
N THR A 78 -10.65 -10.93 -27.48
CA THR A 78 -10.22 -12.07 -28.30
C THR A 78 -10.05 -11.67 -29.76
N TRP A 79 -11.03 -10.95 -30.31
CA TRP A 79 -11.00 -10.48 -31.68
C TRP A 79 -9.88 -9.47 -31.96
N ASN A 80 -9.58 -8.56 -31.04
CA ASN A 80 -8.44 -7.67 -31.16
C ASN A 80 -7.13 -8.47 -31.28
N ARG A 81 -6.98 -9.55 -30.49
CA ARG A 81 -5.83 -10.46 -30.61
C ARG A 81 -5.81 -11.21 -31.93
N VAL A 82 -6.96 -11.67 -32.42
CA VAL A 82 -7.06 -12.34 -33.74
C VAL A 82 -6.60 -11.39 -34.85
N LEU A 83 -7.05 -10.13 -34.83
CA LEU A 83 -6.65 -9.11 -35.80
C LEU A 83 -5.15 -8.79 -35.70
N GLU A 84 -4.59 -8.71 -34.51
CA GLU A 84 -3.15 -8.50 -34.29
C GLU A 84 -2.34 -9.67 -34.88
N GLN A 85 -2.71 -10.90 -34.54
CA GLN A 85 -2.04 -12.11 -35.01
C GLN A 85 -2.13 -12.30 -36.54
N LEU A 86 -3.21 -11.83 -37.12
CA LEU A 86 -3.40 -11.82 -38.55
C LEU A 86 -2.54 -10.75 -39.22
N ALA A 87 -2.49 -9.54 -38.65
CA ALA A 87 -1.69 -8.42 -39.15
C ALA A 87 -0.19 -8.67 -39.06
N THR A 88 0.28 -9.34 -38.00
CA THR A 88 1.69 -9.73 -37.83
C THR A 88 2.07 -10.97 -38.67
N GLY A 89 1.08 -11.61 -39.28
CA GLY A 89 1.30 -12.84 -40.05
C GLY A 89 1.63 -14.06 -39.19
N GLU A 90 1.45 -14.00 -37.87
CA GLU A 90 1.64 -15.16 -36.98
C GLU A 90 0.54 -16.21 -37.15
N MET A 91 -0.66 -15.78 -37.51
CA MET A 91 -1.79 -16.66 -37.84
C MET A 91 -2.26 -16.46 -39.28
N PRO A 92 -2.65 -17.53 -39.98
CA PRO A 92 -2.39 -18.94 -39.68
C PRO A 92 -0.88 -19.25 -39.57
N PRO A 93 -0.45 -20.30 -38.84
CA PRO A 93 0.97 -20.64 -38.68
C PRO A 93 1.64 -20.95 -40.01
N SER A 94 2.99 -20.84 -40.09
CA SER A 94 3.79 -20.94 -41.29
C SER A 94 3.58 -22.23 -42.12
N LYS A 95 3.14 -23.31 -41.48
CA LYS A 95 2.83 -24.60 -42.13
C LYS A 95 1.42 -24.64 -42.74
N ARG A 96 0.67 -23.57 -42.71
CA ARG A 96 -0.67 -23.47 -43.28
C ARG A 96 -0.76 -22.35 -44.33
N PRO A 97 -1.64 -22.51 -45.36
CA PRO A 97 -1.85 -21.44 -46.32
C PRO A 97 -2.28 -20.15 -45.64
N LYS A 98 -1.67 -19.04 -46.01
CA LYS A 98 -2.06 -17.71 -45.57
C LYS A 98 -3.26 -17.26 -46.35
N PRO A 99 -4.21 -16.51 -45.79
CA PRO A 99 -5.28 -15.86 -46.55
C PRO A 99 -4.68 -14.85 -47.55
N ALA A 100 -5.40 -14.65 -48.68
CA ALA A 100 -5.01 -13.60 -49.60
C ALA A 100 -5.12 -12.22 -48.89
N PHE A 101 -4.24 -11.28 -49.26
CA PHE A 101 -4.17 -9.97 -48.62
C PHE A 101 -5.55 -9.27 -48.59
N ASN A 102 -6.24 -9.21 -49.75
CA ASN A 102 -7.54 -8.58 -49.85
C ASN A 102 -8.63 -9.31 -49.04
N GLU A 103 -8.51 -10.62 -48.85
CA GLU A 103 -9.43 -11.43 -48.02
C GLU A 103 -9.22 -11.10 -46.53
N ALA A 104 -7.96 -11.01 -46.10
CA ALA A 104 -7.62 -10.66 -44.74
C ALA A 104 -7.95 -9.18 -44.37
N GLU A 105 -7.79 -8.29 -45.34
CA GLU A 105 -8.16 -6.87 -45.22
C GLU A 105 -9.68 -6.73 -45.04
N ARG A 106 -10.47 -7.30 -45.94
CA ARG A 106 -11.93 -7.31 -45.83
C ARG A 106 -12.46 -7.89 -44.53
N PHE A 107 -11.85 -8.99 -44.07
CA PHE A 107 -12.18 -9.58 -42.77
C PHE A 107 -11.87 -8.61 -41.64
N THR A 108 -10.68 -7.98 -41.66
CA THR A 108 -10.25 -7.01 -40.63
C THR A 108 -11.19 -5.80 -40.59
N GLU A 109 -11.58 -5.26 -41.76
CA GLU A 109 -12.54 -4.18 -41.86
C GLU A 109 -13.91 -4.56 -41.37
N ALA A 110 -14.41 -5.76 -41.71
CA ALA A 110 -15.69 -6.26 -41.24
C ALA A 110 -15.73 -6.38 -39.72
N VAL A 111 -14.71 -6.96 -39.09
CA VAL A 111 -14.65 -7.03 -37.62
C VAL A 111 -14.55 -5.63 -36.98
N LYS A 112 -13.72 -4.74 -37.52
CA LYS A 112 -13.59 -3.35 -37.03
C LYS A 112 -14.91 -2.59 -37.22
N SER A 113 -15.65 -2.79 -38.30
CA SER A 113 -16.94 -2.14 -38.55
C SER A 113 -17.98 -2.51 -37.49
N VAL A 114 -18.00 -3.77 -37.06
CA VAL A 114 -18.87 -4.22 -35.95
C VAL A 114 -18.57 -3.40 -34.70
N PHE A 115 -17.28 -3.23 -34.36
CA PHE A 115 -16.88 -2.48 -33.18
C PHE A 115 -17.21 -0.98 -33.30
N VAL A 116 -16.90 -0.37 -34.43
CA VAL A 116 -17.17 1.07 -34.67
C VAL A 116 -18.66 1.36 -34.62
N ARG A 117 -19.49 0.51 -35.23
CA ARG A 117 -20.95 0.62 -35.22
C ARG A 117 -21.47 0.56 -33.78
N PHE A 118 -21.03 -0.43 -32.99
CA PHE A 118 -21.41 -0.54 -31.60
C PHE A 118 -20.99 0.69 -30.81
N ASP A 119 -19.71 1.10 -30.91
CA ASP A 119 -19.17 2.25 -30.18
C ASP A 119 -19.91 3.57 -30.48
N ARG A 120 -20.49 3.71 -31.68
CA ARG A 120 -21.28 4.89 -32.06
C ARG A 120 -22.73 4.83 -31.57
N THR A 121 -23.37 3.65 -31.62
CA THR A 121 -24.79 3.50 -31.38
C THR A 121 -25.15 2.99 -30.00
N ALA A 122 -24.24 2.31 -29.33
CA ALA A 122 -24.50 1.75 -27.99
C ALA A 122 -24.82 2.86 -27.00
N LYS A 123 -25.85 2.67 -26.19
CA LYS A 123 -26.10 3.48 -25.00
C LYS A 123 -24.90 3.41 -24.07
N ARG A 124 -24.68 4.47 -23.30
CA ARG A 124 -23.61 4.49 -22.26
C ARG A 124 -23.89 3.40 -21.24
N ASP A 125 -22.94 2.49 -21.08
CA ASP A 125 -23.00 1.40 -20.10
C ASP A 125 -21.87 1.55 -19.07
N PRO A 126 -22.18 1.89 -17.80
CA PRO A 126 -21.18 1.99 -16.74
C PRO A 126 -20.71 0.62 -16.26
N GLY A 127 -21.31 -0.46 -16.74
CA GLY A 127 -21.09 -1.80 -16.23
C GLY A 127 -21.87 -2.09 -14.95
N LEU A 128 -21.80 -3.34 -14.54
CA LEU A 128 -22.33 -3.77 -13.25
C LEU A 128 -21.25 -3.63 -12.18
N VAL A 129 -21.58 -2.95 -11.09
CA VAL A 129 -20.71 -2.89 -9.92
C VAL A 129 -21.15 -3.99 -8.96
N THR A 130 -20.22 -4.89 -8.66
CA THR A 130 -20.43 -5.91 -7.64
C THR A 130 -20.16 -5.35 -6.26
N MET A 131 -20.99 -5.72 -5.29
CA MET A 131 -20.70 -5.44 -3.89
C MET A 131 -19.42 -6.17 -3.51
N ARG A 132 -18.41 -5.43 -3.03
CA ARG A 132 -17.15 -6.00 -2.61
C ARG A 132 -16.84 -5.76 -1.14
N ARG A 133 -16.22 -6.73 -0.48
CA ARG A 133 -15.71 -6.52 0.85
C ARG A 133 -14.43 -5.65 0.81
N LEU A 134 -14.11 -5.02 1.92
CA LEU A 134 -12.81 -4.39 2.08
C LEU A 134 -11.72 -5.47 2.01
N ASN A 135 -10.65 -5.22 1.27
CA ASN A 135 -9.46 -6.06 1.35
C ASN A 135 -8.68 -5.77 2.65
N LYS A 136 -7.65 -6.58 2.93
CA LYS A 136 -6.86 -6.47 4.17
C LYS A 136 -6.31 -5.05 4.40
N VAL A 137 -5.78 -4.41 3.37
CA VAL A 137 -5.17 -3.07 3.47
C VAL A 137 -6.24 -2.01 3.69
N GLU A 138 -7.36 -2.08 2.96
CA GLU A 138 -8.50 -1.17 3.12
C GLU A 138 -9.11 -1.26 4.51
N TYR A 139 -9.22 -2.49 5.04
CA TYR A 139 -9.74 -2.73 6.40
C TYR A 139 -8.85 -2.06 7.45
N VAL A 140 -7.54 -2.31 7.43
CA VAL A 140 -6.57 -1.74 8.39
C VAL A 140 -6.56 -0.21 8.31
N SER A 141 -6.50 0.34 7.10
CA SER A 141 -6.49 1.79 6.89
C SER A 141 -7.79 2.44 7.37
N THR A 142 -8.94 1.77 7.13
CA THR A 142 -10.24 2.27 7.59
C THR A 142 -10.33 2.27 9.11
N ILE A 143 -9.85 1.22 9.79
CA ILE A 143 -9.82 1.16 11.26
C ILE A 143 -8.93 2.27 11.84
N ARG A 144 -7.74 2.46 11.27
CA ARG A 144 -6.82 3.52 11.69
C ARG A 144 -7.49 4.90 11.62
N ASP A 145 -8.15 5.20 10.49
CA ASP A 145 -8.75 6.53 10.27
C ASP A 145 -10.10 6.71 11.01
N LEU A 146 -10.78 5.60 11.34
CA LEU A 146 -12.05 5.61 12.08
C LEU A 146 -11.84 5.74 13.57
N LEU A 147 -10.85 5.07 14.14
CA LEU A 147 -10.61 4.93 15.57
C LEU A 147 -9.22 5.36 16.05
N GLY A 148 -8.28 5.69 15.16
CA GLY A 148 -6.88 5.97 15.56
C GLY A 148 -6.13 4.73 16.04
N VAL A 149 -6.63 3.52 15.76
CA VAL A 149 -6.03 2.24 16.21
C VAL A 149 -5.23 1.63 15.07
N SER A 150 -3.94 1.37 15.31
CA SER A 150 -3.09 0.59 14.41
C SER A 150 -3.06 -0.86 14.87
N ILE A 151 -3.50 -1.76 14.00
CA ILE A 151 -3.51 -3.19 14.31
C ILE A 151 -2.53 -3.88 13.38
N PRO A 152 -1.52 -4.60 13.89
CA PRO A 152 -0.94 -5.66 13.12
C PRO A 152 -2.03 -6.75 12.98
N LEU A 153 -2.62 -6.88 11.78
CA LEU A 153 -3.45 -8.05 11.52
C LEU A 153 -2.59 -9.29 11.70
N ALA A 154 -3.12 -10.26 12.43
CA ALA A 154 -2.44 -11.50 12.72
C ALA A 154 -1.85 -12.12 11.44
N GLU A 155 -0.69 -12.75 11.54
CA GLU A 155 -0.01 -13.39 10.42
C GLU A 155 -0.90 -14.45 9.74
N ASP A 156 -1.82 -15.02 10.50
CA ASP A 156 -2.79 -16.01 10.07
C ASP A 156 -4.08 -15.41 9.44
N PHE A 157 -4.15 -14.09 9.27
CA PHE A 157 -5.28 -13.48 8.55
C PHE A 157 -5.18 -13.84 7.06
N PRO A 158 -6.20 -14.51 6.48
CA PRO A 158 -6.13 -15.02 5.12
C PRO A 158 -5.78 -13.92 4.11
N ALA A 159 -4.88 -14.23 3.19
CA ALA A 159 -4.56 -13.33 2.08
C ALA A 159 -5.76 -13.14 1.16
N ASP A 160 -5.90 -11.96 0.60
CA ASP A 160 -6.92 -11.67 -0.40
C ASP A 160 -6.53 -12.30 -1.75
N GLN A 161 -7.52 -12.91 -2.41
CA GLN A 161 -7.33 -13.43 -3.75
C GLN A 161 -7.18 -12.29 -4.76
N MET A 162 -6.39 -12.53 -5.82
CA MET A 162 -6.16 -11.55 -6.88
C MET A 162 -6.99 -11.86 -8.12
N GLY A 163 -7.68 -10.85 -8.66
CA GLY A 163 -8.36 -10.90 -9.94
C GLY A 163 -7.94 -9.73 -10.83
N HIS A 164 -7.83 -9.98 -12.12
CA HIS A 164 -7.42 -8.96 -13.10
C HIS A 164 -6.11 -8.21 -12.70
N GLY A 165 -5.29 -8.84 -11.86
CA GLY A 165 -4.01 -8.28 -11.37
C GLY A 165 -4.10 -7.48 -10.06
N PHE A 166 -5.27 -7.43 -9.40
CA PHE A 166 -5.50 -6.66 -8.17
C PHE A 166 -6.26 -7.45 -7.11
N ASP A 167 -6.03 -7.11 -5.84
CA ASP A 167 -6.64 -7.72 -4.66
C ASP A 167 -7.93 -7.02 -4.19
N ASN A 168 -8.44 -6.08 -4.97
CA ASN A 168 -9.64 -5.32 -4.67
C ASN A 168 -10.83 -5.63 -5.59
N ILE A 169 -10.82 -6.76 -6.29
CA ILE A 169 -11.84 -7.14 -7.28
C ILE A 169 -13.04 -7.80 -6.60
N GLY A 170 -14.24 -7.23 -6.83
CA GLY A 170 -15.46 -7.65 -6.15
C GLY A 170 -15.87 -9.10 -6.40
N ASP A 171 -15.72 -9.59 -7.63
CA ASP A 171 -16.16 -10.94 -8.03
C ASP A 171 -15.42 -12.08 -7.30
N ILE A 172 -14.23 -11.80 -6.76
CA ILE A 172 -13.39 -12.80 -6.09
C ILE A 172 -13.25 -12.57 -4.58
N LEU A 173 -13.59 -11.37 -4.08
CA LEU A 173 -13.50 -11.04 -2.66
C LEU A 173 -14.70 -11.63 -1.88
N THR A 174 -14.72 -12.95 -1.73
CA THR A 174 -15.71 -13.67 -0.92
C THR A 174 -15.40 -13.54 0.58
N LEU A 175 -16.36 -13.88 1.41
CA LEU A 175 -16.20 -13.97 2.87
C LEU A 175 -16.33 -15.42 3.31
N SER A 176 -15.22 -16.07 3.62
CA SER A 176 -15.23 -17.44 4.16
C SER A 176 -15.55 -17.45 5.67
N PRO A 177 -16.02 -18.57 6.22
CA PRO A 177 -16.23 -18.71 7.68
C PRO A 177 -14.97 -18.36 8.49
N LEU A 178 -13.80 -18.83 8.06
CA LEU A 178 -12.52 -18.50 8.71
C LEU A 178 -12.24 -16.99 8.71
N GLN A 179 -12.48 -16.32 7.59
CA GLN A 179 -12.31 -14.86 7.54
C GLN A 179 -13.28 -14.14 8.48
N LEU A 180 -14.52 -14.60 8.59
CA LEU A 180 -15.49 -14.03 9.53
C LEU A 180 -15.01 -14.18 10.99
N GLU A 181 -14.52 -15.35 11.38
CA GLU A 181 -13.93 -15.56 12.69
C GLU A 181 -12.75 -14.60 12.97
N ARG A 182 -11.87 -14.38 11.96
CA ARG A 182 -10.75 -13.44 12.09
C ARG A 182 -11.21 -12.00 12.21
N TYR A 183 -12.26 -11.59 11.49
CA TYR A 183 -12.85 -10.27 11.67
C TYR A 183 -13.47 -10.09 13.05
N LEU A 184 -14.16 -11.11 13.59
CA LEU A 184 -14.72 -11.10 14.95
C LEU A 184 -13.62 -10.92 16.01
N ALA A 185 -12.54 -11.70 15.91
CA ALA A 185 -11.39 -11.62 16.80
C ALA A 185 -10.66 -10.26 16.68
N SER A 186 -10.47 -9.77 15.44
CA SER A 186 -9.87 -8.47 15.20
C SER A 186 -10.73 -7.35 15.78
N ALA A 187 -12.05 -7.36 15.58
CA ALA A 187 -12.94 -6.36 16.13
C ALA A 187 -12.91 -6.32 17.68
N GLU A 188 -12.77 -7.48 18.33
CA GLU A 188 -12.58 -7.54 19.79
C GLU A 188 -11.26 -6.88 20.22
N SER A 189 -10.17 -7.20 19.53
CA SER A 189 -8.85 -6.61 19.80
C SER A 189 -8.82 -5.11 19.55
N ILE A 190 -9.49 -4.63 18.48
CA ILE A 190 -9.65 -3.22 18.17
C ILE A 190 -10.37 -2.50 19.30
N VAL A 191 -11.51 -3.02 19.76
CA VAL A 191 -12.30 -2.40 20.81
C VAL A 191 -11.52 -2.34 22.11
N LYS A 192 -10.81 -3.41 22.48
CA LYS A 192 -9.93 -3.41 23.67
C LYS A 192 -8.81 -2.36 23.56
N ALA A 193 -8.26 -2.18 22.37
CA ALA A 193 -7.25 -1.16 22.12
C ALA A 193 -7.84 0.25 22.13
N ALA A 194 -9.05 0.46 21.56
CA ALA A 194 -9.67 1.75 21.37
C ALA A 194 -10.34 2.32 22.64
N ILE A 195 -10.91 1.48 23.49
CA ILE A 195 -11.72 1.91 24.64
C ILE A 195 -11.07 1.43 25.94
N VAL A 196 -10.80 2.35 26.84
CA VAL A 196 -10.38 2.03 28.22
C VAL A 196 -11.62 1.83 29.07
N THR A 197 -11.70 0.68 29.72
CA THR A 197 -12.80 0.32 30.58
C THR A 197 -12.39 0.17 32.05
N GLY A 198 -11.12 0.44 32.38
CA GLY A 198 -10.53 0.19 33.69
C GLY A 198 -9.84 1.38 34.35
N ASP A 199 -9.30 1.17 35.56
CA ASP A 199 -8.57 2.15 36.35
C ASP A 199 -7.24 2.52 35.65
N VAL A 200 -6.83 3.80 35.76
CA VAL A 200 -5.53 4.31 35.27
C VAL A 200 -4.33 3.51 35.80
N ARG A 201 -4.50 2.84 36.94
CA ARG A 201 -3.50 1.98 37.55
C ARG A 201 -3.18 0.71 36.74
N ASP A 202 -4.07 0.28 35.88
CA ASP A 202 -3.94 -0.94 35.06
C ASP A 202 -3.44 -0.62 33.63
N LEU A 203 -2.83 0.54 33.41
CA LEU A 203 -2.33 0.92 32.11
C LEU A 203 -1.21 -0.01 31.64
N PRO A 204 -1.17 -0.35 30.34
CA PRO A 204 -0.08 -1.12 29.78
C PRO A 204 1.26 -0.46 30.11
N LYS A 205 2.18 -1.27 30.66
CA LYS A 205 3.53 -0.86 31.01
C LYS A 205 4.53 -1.78 30.33
N GLN A 206 5.44 -1.19 29.57
CA GLN A 206 6.60 -1.91 29.05
C GLN A 206 7.86 -1.28 29.60
N SER A 207 8.70 -2.08 30.24
CA SER A 207 9.94 -1.60 30.81
C SER A 207 11.10 -2.41 30.24
N PHE A 208 12.14 -1.72 29.84
CA PHE A 208 13.38 -2.27 29.35
C PHE A 208 14.50 -1.89 30.30
N GLY A 209 15.20 -2.88 30.80
CA GLY A 209 16.41 -2.75 31.59
C GLY A 209 17.53 -3.56 30.96
N GLY A 210 18.74 -3.23 31.25
CA GLY A 210 19.88 -4.04 30.88
C GLY A 210 20.61 -3.71 29.58
N SER A 211 21.84 -4.08 29.54
CA SER A 211 22.80 -3.76 28.50
C SER A 211 22.54 -4.40 27.15
N GLN A 212 21.74 -5.47 27.11
CA GLN A 212 21.49 -6.22 25.85
C GLN A 212 20.31 -5.75 25.01
N GLN A 213 19.46 -4.89 25.54
CA GLN A 213 18.19 -4.49 24.91
C GLN A 213 18.21 -3.13 24.23
N PHE A 214 19.27 -2.34 24.39
CA PHE A 214 19.39 -1.01 23.80
C PHE A 214 20.33 -0.99 22.61
N GLU A 215 19.95 -0.23 21.57
CA GLU A 215 20.77 0.09 20.43
C GLU A 215 21.48 1.44 20.68
N GLY A 216 22.68 1.59 20.21
CA GLY A 216 23.48 2.81 20.42
C GLY A 216 24.95 2.52 20.57
N THR A 217 25.72 3.43 21.15
CA THR A 217 27.18 3.36 21.25
C THR A 217 27.68 1.97 21.62
N LYS A 218 28.61 1.43 20.82
CA LYS A 218 29.26 0.16 21.08
C LYS A 218 30.10 0.25 22.32
N TYR A 219 29.77 -0.55 23.28
CA TYR A 219 30.50 -0.63 24.51
C TYR A 219 31.70 -1.58 24.38
N GLY A 220 32.86 -1.16 24.88
CA GLY A 220 33.92 -2.07 25.22
C GLY A 220 34.96 -2.40 24.16
N GLN A 221 35.01 -1.71 23.05
CA GLN A 221 36.12 -1.83 22.11
C GLN A 221 36.56 -0.46 21.65
N LYS A 222 37.88 -0.18 21.81
CA LYS A 222 38.48 1.01 21.23
C LYS A 222 38.47 0.89 19.72
N TYR A 223 37.89 1.86 19.03
CA TYR A 223 37.89 1.92 17.59
C TYR A 223 38.82 3.01 17.10
N ASP A 224 39.51 2.73 15.98
CA ASP A 224 40.29 3.77 15.29
C ASP A 224 39.35 4.80 14.63
N ASP A 225 39.93 5.90 14.16
CA ASP A 225 39.25 6.97 13.41
C ASP A 225 38.51 6.50 12.14
N ARG A 226 38.70 5.26 11.74
CA ARG A 226 38.02 4.60 10.63
C ARG A 226 36.96 3.57 11.06
N GLY A 227 36.62 3.54 12.36
CA GLY A 227 35.58 2.67 12.89
C GLY A 227 35.96 1.18 12.98
N ARG A 228 37.25 0.83 12.91
CA ARG A 228 37.76 -0.54 13.06
C ARG A 228 38.24 -0.74 14.50
N ILE A 229 38.17 -1.99 15.00
CA ILE A 229 38.76 -2.32 16.32
C ILE A 229 40.22 -1.88 16.35
N ALA A 230 40.55 -0.96 17.25
CA ALA A 230 41.92 -0.46 17.41
C ALA A 230 42.87 -1.60 17.75
N ARG A 231 44.02 -1.65 17.09
CA ARG A 231 45.06 -2.64 17.30
C ARG A 231 46.33 -1.92 17.69
N ASP A 232 47.14 -2.53 18.54
CA ASP A 232 48.47 -2.03 18.87
C ASP A 232 49.43 -2.22 17.66
N ASP A 233 50.63 -1.69 17.78
CA ASP A 233 51.66 -1.76 16.73
C ASP A 233 52.08 -3.19 16.34
N LYS A 234 51.65 -4.17 17.11
CA LYS A 234 51.86 -5.62 16.86
C LYS A 234 50.61 -6.31 16.30
N GLY A 235 49.57 -5.55 15.93
CA GLY A 235 48.32 -6.08 15.35
C GLY A 235 47.40 -6.77 16.37
N LYS A 236 47.69 -6.74 17.64
CA LYS A 236 46.87 -7.31 18.72
C LYS A 236 45.76 -6.32 19.06
N GLN A 237 44.53 -6.82 19.23
CA GLN A 237 43.41 -5.98 19.67
C GLN A 237 43.81 -5.30 21.00
N ILE A 238 43.68 -3.99 21.06
CA ILE A 238 43.90 -3.28 22.31
C ILE A 238 42.82 -3.76 23.28
N PRO A 239 43.19 -4.49 24.34
CA PRO A 239 42.20 -4.96 25.28
C PRO A 239 41.56 -3.76 25.96
N GLU A 240 40.30 -3.82 26.19
CA GLU A 240 39.56 -2.91 27.03
C GLU A 240 40.11 -3.01 28.47
N LYS A 241 40.97 -2.12 28.82
CA LYS A 241 41.64 -2.17 30.12
C LYS A 241 40.76 -1.76 31.30
N GLU A 242 39.56 -1.28 31.05
CA GLU A 242 38.64 -0.90 32.12
C GLU A 242 37.19 -1.35 31.74
N ARG A 243 36.88 -2.57 32.04
CA ARG A 243 35.57 -2.83 32.57
C ARG A 243 35.46 -2.07 33.89
N LEU A 244 34.76 -0.93 33.86
CA LEU A 244 34.15 -0.47 35.09
C LEU A 244 33.42 -1.67 35.69
N PRO A 245 33.56 -1.96 36.99
CA PRO A 245 32.92 -3.14 37.56
C PRO A 245 31.48 -3.10 37.16
N ALA A 246 31.02 -4.14 36.43
CA ALA A 246 29.61 -4.36 36.23
C ALA A 246 29.03 -4.29 37.61
N LEU A 247 28.18 -3.31 37.88
CA LEU A 247 27.49 -3.23 39.17
C LEU A 247 26.81 -4.60 39.30
N SER A 248 27.34 -5.40 40.20
CA SER A 248 27.01 -6.81 40.30
C SER A 248 25.50 -6.97 40.48
N GLY A 249 24.84 -7.59 39.55
CA GLY A 249 23.44 -8.01 39.64
C GLY A 249 22.42 -7.04 39.04
N ASP A 250 22.81 -5.92 38.49
CA ASP A 250 21.86 -4.96 37.91
C ASP A 250 21.99 -4.86 36.38
N SER A 251 20.88 -4.82 35.70
CA SER A 251 20.74 -4.72 34.24
C SER A 251 20.92 -3.29 33.73
N SER A 252 21.85 -2.53 34.33
CA SER A 252 22.10 -1.13 33.98
C SER A 252 23.16 -0.95 32.88
N ARG A 253 23.13 0.16 32.17
CA ARG A 253 24.09 0.51 31.12
C ARG A 253 24.67 1.90 31.31
N LEU A 254 26.01 1.97 31.44
CA LEU A 254 26.75 3.21 31.48
C LEU A 254 27.14 3.63 30.05
N PHE A 255 26.99 4.92 29.71
CA PHE A 255 27.40 5.50 28.43
C PHE A 255 27.97 6.90 28.63
N TYR A 256 28.89 7.32 27.74
CA TYR A 256 29.68 8.54 27.85
C TYR A 256 29.55 9.49 26.66
N ASP A 257 28.91 9.05 25.57
CA ASP A 257 28.89 9.77 24.31
C ASP A 257 27.55 10.50 24.11
N LYS A 258 27.55 11.62 23.35
CA LYS A 258 26.33 12.36 22.97
C LYS A 258 25.35 11.59 22.13
N GLY A 259 25.81 10.52 21.49
CA GLY A 259 24.90 9.65 20.72
C GLY A 259 23.81 9.05 21.61
N PRO A 260 22.55 9.08 21.20
CA PRO A 260 21.47 8.55 22.01
C PRO A 260 21.60 7.03 22.18
N LEU A 261 21.43 6.59 23.41
CA LEU A 261 21.14 5.21 23.72
C LEU A 261 19.63 5.02 23.53
N HIS A 262 19.20 4.26 22.54
CA HIS A 262 17.78 4.18 22.17
C HIS A 262 17.25 2.75 22.10
N LYS A 263 15.93 2.63 22.25
CA LYS A 263 15.16 1.40 22.11
C LYS A 263 13.95 1.67 21.26
N ARG A 264 13.75 0.84 20.22
CA ARG A 264 12.57 0.85 19.39
C ARG A 264 11.46 0.00 20.01
N TYR A 265 10.30 0.60 20.12
CA TYR A 265 9.04 -0.05 20.43
C TYR A 265 8.27 -0.24 19.12
N ASN A 266 7.91 -1.46 18.79
CA ASN A 266 7.31 -1.75 17.48
C ASN A 266 5.80 -1.63 17.46
N ASP A 267 5.13 -1.64 18.62
CA ASP A 267 3.69 -1.94 18.67
C ASP A 267 2.92 -1.02 19.61
N LEU A 268 2.97 0.30 19.41
CA LEU A 268 1.93 1.15 20.00
C LEU A 268 0.63 0.97 19.21
N LEU A 269 -0.33 0.26 19.80
CA LEU A 269 -1.60 -0.05 19.15
C LEU A 269 -2.50 1.19 18.98
N VAL A 270 -2.33 2.20 19.81
CA VAL A 270 -3.21 3.36 19.91
C VAL A 270 -2.39 4.65 20.00
N ALA A 271 -2.78 5.67 19.27
CA ALA A 271 -2.26 7.03 19.47
C ALA A 271 -2.81 7.63 20.77
N GLY A 272 -2.01 8.42 21.46
CA GLY A 272 -2.40 9.04 22.74
C GLY A 272 -1.24 9.60 23.53
N ASP A 273 -1.52 10.02 24.75
CA ASP A 273 -0.52 10.54 25.68
C ASP A 273 0.11 9.38 26.47
N TYR A 274 1.41 9.23 26.34
CA TYR A 274 2.20 8.22 27.03
C TYR A 274 3.15 8.87 28.02
N ARG A 275 3.33 8.24 29.18
CA ARG A 275 4.35 8.65 30.14
C ARG A 275 5.62 7.84 29.89
N ILE A 276 6.69 8.54 29.54
CA ILE A 276 8.01 7.94 29.36
C ILE A 276 8.78 8.17 30.68
N ILE A 277 9.35 7.11 31.23
CA ILE A 277 10.06 7.13 32.52
C ILE A 277 11.44 6.55 32.29
N ALA A 278 12.49 7.33 32.55
CA ALA A 278 13.87 6.87 32.55
C ALA A 278 14.40 6.84 33.98
N LYS A 279 14.91 5.71 34.44
CA LYS A 279 15.63 5.61 35.71
C LYS A 279 17.13 5.78 35.45
N LEU A 280 17.65 6.94 35.82
CA LEU A 280 19.02 7.39 35.51
C LEU A 280 19.82 7.62 36.79
N GLN A 281 21.16 7.44 36.68
CA GLN A 281 22.14 7.77 37.70
C GLN A 281 23.35 8.44 37.05
N GLY A 282 23.88 9.48 37.62
CA GLY A 282 25.04 10.19 37.12
C GLY A 282 26.34 9.47 37.45
N HIS A 283 27.25 9.44 36.49
CA HIS A 283 28.66 9.11 36.70
C HIS A 283 29.47 10.40 36.60
N PHE A 284 29.91 10.90 37.75
CA PHE A 284 30.46 12.24 37.90
C PHE A 284 31.95 12.26 37.63
N VAL A 285 32.38 13.10 36.69
CA VAL A 285 33.80 13.44 36.45
C VAL A 285 33.88 14.91 36.07
N GLY A 286 34.82 15.68 36.70
CA GLY A 286 34.90 17.14 36.60
C GLY A 286 33.89 17.84 37.50
N ASP A 287 33.78 19.17 37.35
CA ASP A 287 33.03 20.02 38.26
C ASP A 287 31.52 20.10 37.99
N GLU A 288 31.04 19.58 36.85
CA GLU A 288 29.64 19.60 36.52
C GLU A 288 28.99 18.22 36.63
N ALA A 289 27.74 18.20 37.04
CA ALA A 289 26.92 17.00 37.00
C ALA A 289 26.54 16.60 35.55
N PRO A 290 26.36 15.31 35.27
CA PRO A 290 25.87 14.83 33.97
C PRO A 290 24.51 15.39 33.64
N LYS A 291 24.34 16.01 32.46
CA LYS A 291 23.08 16.52 31.92
C LYS A 291 22.54 15.54 30.86
N PHE A 292 21.26 15.28 30.91
CA PHE A 292 20.62 14.33 29.99
C PHE A 292 19.50 14.97 29.18
N ALA A 293 19.20 14.40 28.02
CA ALA A 293 17.94 14.56 27.31
C ALA A 293 17.23 13.22 27.18
N LEU A 294 15.93 13.20 27.48
CA LEU A 294 15.03 12.12 27.15
C LEU A 294 14.44 12.38 25.78
N LEU A 295 14.45 11.38 24.91
CA LEU A 295 14.08 11.51 23.50
C LEU A 295 12.90 10.60 23.17
N ALA A 296 11.98 11.11 22.38
CA ALA A 296 10.94 10.32 21.72
C ALA A 296 10.99 10.61 20.22
N ASP A 297 11.18 9.59 19.41
CA ASP A 297 11.37 9.74 17.96
C ASP A 297 12.43 10.79 17.58
N GLY A 298 13.54 10.81 18.32
CA GLY A 298 14.64 11.72 18.12
C GLY A 298 14.36 13.17 18.53
N LYS A 299 13.18 13.49 19.06
CA LYS A 299 12.85 14.81 19.63
C LYS A 299 13.08 14.80 21.12
N GLU A 300 13.66 15.87 21.63
CA GLU A 300 13.81 16.06 23.06
C GLU A 300 12.45 16.32 23.71
N VAL A 301 12.13 15.54 24.74
CA VAL A 301 10.87 15.65 25.48
C VAL A 301 11.10 16.05 26.94
N LEU A 302 12.32 15.92 27.44
CA LEU A 302 12.75 16.34 28.75
C LEU A 302 14.26 16.53 28.76
N GLN A 303 14.74 17.59 29.41
CA GLN A 303 16.12 17.74 29.80
C GLN A 303 16.22 17.77 31.33
N GLY A 304 17.34 17.33 31.86
CA GLY A 304 17.61 17.35 33.29
C GLY A 304 19.04 17.09 33.65
N VAL A 305 19.29 17.03 34.93
CA VAL A 305 20.60 16.78 35.54
C VAL A 305 20.50 15.52 36.37
N CYS A 306 21.41 14.57 36.15
CA CYS A 306 21.43 13.34 36.91
C CYS A 306 22.01 13.59 38.32
N THR A 307 21.48 12.91 39.34
CA THR A 307 22.00 12.82 40.68
C THR A 307 22.96 11.63 40.83
N GLU A 308 23.72 11.56 41.94
CA GLU A 308 24.60 10.41 42.28
C GLU A 308 23.79 9.14 42.56
N LYS A 309 22.50 9.29 42.88
CA LYS A 309 21.60 8.15 43.14
C LYS A 309 20.72 7.90 41.88
N ALA A 310 20.30 6.64 41.73
CA ALA A 310 19.37 6.29 40.67
C ALA A 310 17.97 6.87 40.93
N GLU A 311 17.56 7.82 40.10
CA GLU A 311 16.28 8.51 40.21
C GLU A 311 15.42 8.33 38.92
N GLU A 312 14.12 8.47 39.06
CA GLU A 312 13.18 8.40 37.93
C GLU A 312 12.85 9.80 37.38
N TYR A 313 13.11 9.99 36.12
CA TYR A 313 12.77 11.18 35.37
C TYR A 313 11.68 10.84 34.37
N SER A 314 10.62 11.63 34.29
CA SER A 314 9.51 11.30 33.41
C SER A 314 8.94 12.50 32.65
N ALA A 315 8.47 12.25 31.44
CA ALA A 315 7.74 13.19 30.61
C ALA A 315 6.47 12.54 30.04
N THR A 316 5.42 13.33 29.88
CA THR A 316 4.22 12.92 29.12
C THR A 316 4.33 13.42 27.70
N VAL A 317 4.17 12.52 26.73
CA VAL A 317 4.39 12.79 25.31
C VAL A 317 3.23 12.23 24.49
N ARG A 318 2.73 13.04 23.56
CA ARG A 318 1.74 12.59 22.57
C ARG A 318 2.45 11.75 21.51
N LEU A 319 2.13 10.45 21.44
CA LEU A 319 2.69 9.50 20.47
C LEU A 319 1.60 9.03 19.52
N LYS A 320 2.03 8.73 18.28
CA LYS A 320 1.16 8.12 17.28
C LYS A 320 1.14 6.60 17.43
N ALA A 321 0.09 5.96 16.93
CA ALA A 321 0.08 4.51 16.80
C ALA A 321 1.16 4.04 15.81
N GLY A 322 1.81 2.93 16.10
CA GLY A 322 2.92 2.40 15.33
C GLY A 322 4.22 2.32 16.11
N PRO A 323 5.36 2.13 15.44
CA PRO A 323 6.65 2.07 16.11
C PRO A 323 7.10 3.44 16.62
N VAL A 324 7.76 3.46 17.77
CA VAL A 324 8.37 4.65 18.38
C VAL A 324 9.76 4.34 18.86
N ASP A 325 10.70 5.27 18.66
CA ASP A 325 12.05 5.20 19.19
C ASP A 325 12.15 6.07 20.45
N LEU A 326 12.46 5.44 21.60
CA LEU A 326 12.72 6.13 22.84
C LEU A 326 14.21 6.10 23.15
N GLY A 327 14.77 7.21 23.64
CA GLY A 327 16.19 7.29 23.89
C GLY A 327 16.59 8.23 25.02
N VAL A 328 17.82 8.08 25.45
CA VAL A 328 18.51 8.97 26.42
C VAL A 328 19.83 9.41 25.84
N SER A 329 20.14 10.71 25.86
CA SER A 329 21.40 11.28 25.44
C SER A 329 22.11 11.95 26.61
N LEU A 330 23.46 11.91 26.64
CA LEU A 330 24.29 12.76 27.45
C LEU A 330 24.52 14.10 26.74
N LEU A 331 24.24 15.23 27.40
CA LEU A 331 24.34 16.54 26.77
C LEU A 331 25.72 17.24 26.99
N ASN A 332 26.41 16.95 28.11
CA ASN A 332 27.65 17.58 28.50
C ASN A 332 28.78 16.58 28.70
N GLU A 333 29.27 16.02 27.58
CA GLU A 333 30.45 15.15 27.58
C GLU A 333 31.64 15.85 28.23
N PHE A 334 32.41 15.08 29.03
CA PHE A 334 33.68 15.54 29.62
C PHE A 334 34.62 14.35 29.77
N THR A 335 35.86 14.56 29.41
CA THR A 335 36.97 13.64 29.65
C THR A 335 38.02 14.37 30.44
N ASP A 336 38.49 13.80 31.54
CA ASP A 336 39.53 14.41 32.38
C ASP A 336 40.83 14.59 31.58
N PRO A 337 41.33 15.83 31.41
CA PRO A 337 42.57 16.06 30.67
C PRO A 337 43.81 15.39 31.28
N ALA A 338 43.79 15.13 32.61
CA ALA A 338 44.89 14.49 33.33
C ALA A 338 44.77 12.95 33.27
N ASP A 339 43.57 12.42 33.08
CA ASP A 339 43.32 10.99 33.04
C ASP A 339 42.19 10.69 32.03
N PRO A 340 42.54 10.43 30.77
CA PRO A 340 41.52 10.17 29.70
C PRO A 340 40.64 8.94 29.94
N THR A 341 40.93 8.14 30.94
CA THR A 341 40.07 7.02 31.33
C THR A 341 38.87 7.48 32.16
N LYS A 342 38.95 8.62 32.80
CA LYS A 342 37.88 9.23 33.56
C LYS A 342 37.00 10.08 32.64
N ARG A 343 35.79 9.64 32.47
CA ARG A 343 34.79 10.30 31.60
C ARG A 343 33.47 10.48 32.34
N ARG A 344 32.86 11.65 32.16
CA ARG A 344 31.48 11.92 32.62
C ARG A 344 30.49 11.07 31.83
N GLY A 345 29.52 10.47 32.53
CA GLY A 345 28.59 9.55 31.92
C GLY A 345 27.24 9.47 32.61
N ILE A 346 26.35 8.70 32.04
CA ILE A 346 25.02 8.38 32.59
C ILE A 346 24.89 6.87 32.67
N ILE A 347 24.37 6.39 33.80
CA ILE A 347 23.96 5.00 33.99
C ILE A 347 22.45 4.92 33.77
N LEU A 348 22.02 4.24 32.72
CA LEU A 348 20.62 3.95 32.45
C LEU A 348 20.25 2.62 33.10
N HIS A 349 19.40 2.65 34.12
CA HIS A 349 18.87 1.46 34.78
C HIS A 349 17.65 0.89 34.04
N SER A 350 16.69 1.73 33.68
CA SER A 350 15.52 1.31 32.87
C SER A 350 14.94 2.45 32.08
N LEU A 351 14.30 2.09 30.96
CA LEU A 351 13.46 2.97 30.16
C LEU A 351 12.08 2.32 30.06
N THR A 352 11.06 3.06 30.49
CA THR A 352 9.69 2.54 30.59
C THR A 352 8.75 3.43 29.79
N ILE A 353 7.85 2.81 29.06
CA ILE A 353 6.67 3.47 28.49
C ILE A 353 5.42 2.97 29.23
N LEU A 354 4.61 3.90 29.68
CA LEU A 354 3.38 3.66 30.41
C LEU A 354 2.22 4.35 29.67
N GLY A 355 1.16 3.64 29.41
CA GLY A 355 0.00 4.25 28.79
C GLY A 355 -0.57 3.50 27.58
N PRO A 356 -1.43 4.20 26.84
CA PRO A 356 -1.69 5.64 26.88
C PRO A 356 -2.48 6.06 28.15
N THR A 357 -2.12 7.20 28.72
CA THR A 357 -2.85 7.80 29.84
C THR A 357 -4.14 8.49 29.35
N VAL A 358 -4.10 9.01 28.12
CA VAL A 358 -5.26 9.48 27.37
C VAL A 358 -5.20 8.82 25.99
N LYS A 359 -6.29 8.16 25.58
CA LYS A 359 -6.39 7.51 24.26
C LYS A 359 -7.05 8.47 23.27
N GLU A 360 -6.35 8.73 22.18
CA GLU A 360 -6.91 9.50 21.05
C GLU A 360 -8.16 8.82 20.46
N SER A 361 -8.19 7.50 20.45
CA SER A 361 -9.35 6.72 19.98
C SER A 361 -10.62 7.01 20.77
N GLN A 362 -10.53 7.20 22.08
CA GLN A 362 -11.67 7.58 22.91
C GLN A 362 -12.07 9.03 22.66
N GLU A 363 -11.12 9.94 22.51
CA GLU A 363 -11.39 11.33 22.13
C GLU A 363 -12.09 11.40 20.77
N ILE A 364 -11.60 10.64 19.78
CA ILE A 364 -12.23 10.54 18.46
C ILE A 364 -13.64 9.96 18.56
N LEU A 365 -13.83 8.88 19.32
CA LEU A 365 -15.10 8.18 19.42
C LEU A 365 -16.16 9.02 20.16
N PHE A 366 -15.79 9.73 21.21
CA PHE A 366 -16.70 10.45 22.09
C PHE A 366 -16.75 11.96 21.84
N ALA A 367 -15.94 12.47 20.89
CA ALA A 367 -15.92 13.91 20.60
C ALA A 367 -17.29 14.49 20.29
N GLY A 368 -17.60 15.62 20.91
CA GLY A 368 -18.88 16.31 20.75
C GLY A 368 -20.02 15.78 21.66
N SER A 369 -19.75 14.73 22.46
CA SER A 369 -20.72 14.15 23.38
C SER A 369 -20.53 14.59 24.83
N GLU A 370 -19.60 15.49 25.12
CA GLU A 370 -19.17 15.87 26.48
C GLU A 370 -20.27 16.46 27.32
N LYS A 371 -21.22 17.15 26.67
CA LYS A 371 -22.39 17.81 27.34
C LYS A 371 -23.64 16.95 27.32
N LEU A 372 -23.56 15.73 26.76
CA LEU A 372 -24.71 14.84 26.66
C LEU A 372 -24.61 13.73 27.72
N GLU A 373 -25.76 13.25 28.17
CA GLU A 373 -25.85 12.18 29.15
C GLU A 373 -26.86 11.09 28.72
N GLY A 374 -26.76 9.92 29.34
CA GLY A 374 -27.72 8.81 29.19
C GLY A 374 -27.88 8.36 27.73
N ASP A 375 -29.14 8.17 27.34
CA ASP A 375 -29.49 7.70 25.99
C ASP A 375 -29.20 8.73 24.91
N ALA A 376 -29.23 10.03 25.23
CA ALA A 376 -28.89 11.09 24.29
C ALA A 376 -27.39 11.01 23.89
N LYS A 377 -26.51 10.81 24.88
CA LYS A 377 -25.07 10.59 24.65
C LYS A 377 -24.82 9.32 23.84
N THR A 378 -25.48 8.24 24.24
CA THR A 378 -25.38 6.95 23.57
C THR A 378 -25.79 7.06 22.09
N ARG A 379 -26.94 7.67 21.83
CA ARG A 379 -27.45 7.88 20.45
C ARG A 379 -26.48 8.69 19.60
N PHE A 380 -26.01 9.82 20.11
CA PHE A 380 -25.10 10.70 19.41
C PHE A 380 -23.80 9.96 19.01
N VAL A 381 -23.19 9.23 19.96
CA VAL A 381 -21.94 8.50 19.72
C VAL A 381 -22.14 7.39 18.69
N LEU A 382 -23.22 6.60 18.81
CA LEU A 382 -23.49 5.49 17.89
C LEU A 382 -23.85 5.98 16.48
N GLU A 383 -24.66 7.04 16.38
CA GLU A 383 -25.02 7.62 15.08
C GLU A 383 -23.81 8.15 14.33
N ARG A 384 -22.98 8.92 15.02
CA ARG A 384 -21.74 9.47 14.43
C ARG A 384 -20.76 8.37 14.04
N PHE A 385 -20.53 7.40 14.92
CA PHE A 385 -19.62 6.29 14.65
C PHE A 385 -20.12 5.42 13.49
N ALA A 386 -21.38 4.97 13.53
CA ALA A 386 -21.94 4.12 12.51
C ALA A 386 -22.04 4.83 11.14
N THR A 387 -22.36 6.12 11.11
CA THR A 387 -22.35 6.92 9.87
C THR A 387 -20.97 6.91 9.21
N ARG A 388 -19.91 7.14 9.98
CA ARG A 388 -18.53 7.08 9.45
C ARG A 388 -18.13 5.66 9.04
N ALA A 389 -18.44 4.67 9.88
CA ALA A 389 -18.12 3.26 9.63
C ALA A 389 -18.82 2.72 8.37
N TYR A 390 -20.09 3.07 8.16
CA TYR A 390 -20.88 2.64 6.99
C TYR A 390 -20.68 3.55 5.77
N ARG A 391 -19.91 4.64 5.93
CA ARG A 391 -19.60 5.60 4.87
C ARG A 391 -20.84 6.25 4.25
N ARG A 392 -21.92 6.29 5.01
CA ARG A 392 -23.22 6.92 4.69
C ARG A 392 -23.99 7.20 5.99
N PRO A 393 -24.99 8.07 5.98
CA PRO A 393 -25.87 8.22 7.14
C PRO A 393 -26.43 6.87 7.58
N VAL A 394 -26.35 6.60 8.88
CA VAL A 394 -26.98 5.42 9.48
C VAL A 394 -28.49 5.57 9.42
N THR A 395 -29.20 4.50 9.05
CA THR A 395 -30.67 4.55 9.03
C THR A 395 -31.25 4.53 10.45
N LYS A 396 -32.47 5.02 10.59
CA LYS A 396 -33.17 5.00 11.88
C LYS A 396 -33.25 3.59 12.47
N ASP A 397 -33.55 2.59 11.63
CA ASP A 397 -33.67 1.19 12.08
C ASP A 397 -32.31 0.58 12.49
N GLU A 398 -31.24 0.93 11.80
CA GLU A 398 -29.89 0.52 12.18
C GLU A 398 -29.49 1.13 13.53
N LEU A 399 -29.75 2.43 13.72
CA LEU A 399 -29.45 3.12 14.97
C LEU A 399 -30.27 2.56 16.13
N GLU A 400 -31.56 2.33 15.95
CA GLU A 400 -32.42 1.74 16.99
C GLU A 400 -32.00 0.30 17.35
N ARG A 401 -31.50 -0.48 16.40
CA ARG A 401 -30.91 -1.80 16.72
C ARG A 401 -29.67 -1.67 17.60
N LEU A 402 -28.79 -0.73 17.31
CA LEU A 402 -27.60 -0.46 18.12
C LEU A 402 -27.96 0.04 19.52
N MET A 403 -28.94 0.95 19.64
CA MET A 403 -29.46 1.45 20.92
C MET A 403 -30.00 0.31 21.78
N ARG A 404 -30.88 -0.55 21.21
CA ARG A 404 -31.39 -1.73 21.93
C ARG A 404 -30.28 -2.67 22.40
N PHE A 405 -29.25 -2.86 21.55
CA PHE A 405 -28.10 -3.70 21.90
C PHE A 405 -27.35 -3.15 23.11
N VAL A 406 -27.08 -1.84 23.16
CA VAL A 406 -26.44 -1.17 24.32
C VAL A 406 -27.29 -1.24 25.57
N GLN A 407 -28.61 -1.05 25.45
CA GLN A 407 -29.56 -1.16 26.57
C GLN A 407 -29.62 -2.60 27.12
N GLN A 408 -29.63 -3.62 26.27
CA GLN A 408 -29.60 -5.02 26.67
C GLN A 408 -28.27 -5.38 27.38
N ALA A 409 -27.15 -4.90 26.83
CA ALA A 409 -25.84 -5.08 27.49
C ALA A 409 -25.81 -4.41 28.89
N GLY A 410 -26.53 -3.30 29.09
CA GLY A 410 -26.63 -2.63 30.38
C GLY A 410 -27.37 -3.43 31.49
N LYS A 411 -28.10 -4.49 31.10
CA LYS A 411 -28.72 -5.43 32.05
C LYS A 411 -27.76 -6.49 32.58
N ILE A 412 -26.57 -6.63 31.97
CA ILE A 412 -25.56 -7.55 32.42
C ILE A 412 -24.87 -6.97 33.65
N SER A 413 -24.87 -7.73 34.74
CA SER A 413 -24.18 -7.32 35.97
C SER A 413 -22.70 -7.70 35.91
N HIS A 414 -21.87 -6.82 36.42
CA HIS A 414 -20.50 -7.10 36.79
C HIS A 414 -20.39 -7.32 38.28
N TYR A 415 -19.48 -8.16 38.68
CA TYR A 415 -19.29 -8.62 40.04
C TYR A 415 -17.90 -8.27 40.57
N ARG A 416 -17.83 -7.95 41.86
CA ARG A 416 -16.59 -7.73 42.60
C ARG A 416 -16.77 -8.17 44.05
N LEU A 417 -15.72 -8.68 44.66
CA LEU A 417 -15.67 -8.86 46.11
C LEU A 417 -15.02 -7.62 46.76
N SER A 418 -15.82 -6.75 47.33
CA SER A 418 -15.37 -5.57 48.08
C SER A 418 -15.16 -5.90 49.56
N ALA A 419 -14.63 -4.95 50.33
CA ALA A 419 -14.55 -5.08 51.79
C ALA A 419 -15.94 -5.35 52.42
N GLU A 420 -16.99 -4.73 51.91
CA GLU A 420 -18.37 -4.97 52.32
C GLU A 420 -18.82 -6.40 51.95
N SER A 421 -18.46 -6.90 50.79
CA SER A 421 -18.69 -8.29 50.39
C SER A 421 -18.11 -9.28 51.41
N PHE A 422 -16.88 -9.04 51.88
CA PHE A 422 -16.23 -9.91 52.89
C PHE A 422 -16.94 -9.79 54.25
N GLN A 423 -17.49 -8.65 54.62
CA GLN A 423 -18.34 -8.53 55.82
C GLN A 423 -19.63 -9.39 55.70
N LYS A 424 -20.26 -9.36 54.52
CA LYS A 424 -21.46 -10.18 54.24
C LYS A 424 -21.11 -11.68 54.25
N LEU A 425 -19.98 -12.06 53.67
CA LEU A 425 -19.47 -13.44 53.67
C LEU A 425 -19.15 -13.97 55.08
N HIS A 426 -18.58 -13.12 55.92
CA HIS A 426 -18.35 -13.43 57.33
C HIS A 426 -19.67 -13.58 58.09
N ALA A 427 -20.64 -12.70 57.89
CA ALA A 427 -21.96 -12.79 58.48
C ALA A 427 -22.72 -14.04 58.02
N ALA A 428 -22.53 -14.46 56.78
CA ALA A 428 -23.07 -15.72 56.21
C ALA A 428 -22.29 -16.95 56.64
N LYS A 429 -21.30 -16.85 57.57
CA LYS A 429 -20.49 -17.94 58.11
C LYS A 429 -19.71 -18.71 57.02
N LEU A 430 -19.19 -18.02 55.98
CA LEU A 430 -18.30 -18.64 55.04
C LEU A 430 -17.05 -19.15 55.80
N PRO A 431 -16.57 -20.39 55.56
CA PRO A 431 -15.37 -20.90 56.23
C PRO A 431 -14.17 -19.96 56.05
N GLY A 432 -13.45 -19.73 57.16
CA GLY A 432 -12.39 -18.71 57.20
C GLY A 432 -11.23 -18.97 56.22
N ASP A 433 -10.91 -20.27 55.98
CA ASP A 433 -9.93 -20.68 55.01
C ASP A 433 -10.36 -20.43 53.53
N VAL A 434 -11.65 -20.61 53.22
CA VAL A 434 -12.24 -20.26 51.92
C VAL A 434 -12.25 -18.73 51.73
N ALA A 435 -12.68 -17.99 52.75
CA ALA A 435 -12.64 -16.53 52.70
C ALA A 435 -11.22 -15.98 52.55
N GLY A 436 -10.23 -16.59 53.25
CA GLY A 436 -8.85 -16.20 53.15
C GLY A 436 -8.24 -16.37 51.72
N ARG A 437 -8.62 -17.46 51.04
CA ARG A 437 -8.20 -17.68 49.64
C ARG A 437 -8.87 -16.76 48.66
N LEU A 438 -10.06 -16.26 48.95
CA LEU A 438 -10.77 -15.26 48.15
C LEU A 438 -10.33 -13.82 48.44
N LYS A 439 -9.73 -13.53 49.58
CA LYS A 439 -9.32 -12.21 50.02
C LYS A 439 -8.50 -11.40 49.00
N PRO A 440 -7.56 -12.00 48.22
CA PRO A 440 -6.85 -11.29 47.16
C PRO A 440 -7.80 -10.67 46.10
N MET A 441 -9.02 -11.22 45.88
CA MET A 441 -10.00 -10.69 44.94
C MET A 441 -10.62 -9.36 45.39
N GLU A 442 -10.41 -8.90 46.59
CA GLU A 442 -10.86 -7.56 47.06
C GLU A 442 -10.22 -6.45 46.23
N LYS A 443 -9.05 -6.69 45.66
CA LYS A 443 -8.32 -5.75 44.81
C LYS A 443 -8.69 -5.89 43.33
N ASP A 444 -9.44 -6.95 42.98
CA ASP A 444 -9.82 -7.17 41.58
C ASP A 444 -10.88 -6.13 41.15
N PRO A 445 -10.85 -5.66 39.89
CA PRO A 445 -11.88 -4.78 39.36
C PRO A 445 -13.21 -5.52 39.20
N PHE A 446 -14.28 -4.80 38.90
CA PHE A 446 -15.54 -5.40 38.47
C PHE A 446 -15.33 -6.23 37.19
N THR A 447 -15.82 -7.48 37.20
CA THR A 447 -15.71 -8.38 36.03
C THR A 447 -17.06 -8.99 35.68
N ASP A 448 -17.24 -9.43 34.42
CA ASP A 448 -18.40 -10.24 34.04
C ASP A 448 -18.49 -11.53 34.86
N GLU A 449 -19.66 -12.15 34.84
CA GLU A 449 -19.93 -13.34 35.64
C GLU A 449 -18.98 -14.48 35.31
N ASP A 450 -18.67 -14.73 34.04
CA ASP A 450 -17.80 -15.84 33.61
C ASP A 450 -16.39 -15.68 34.18
N ARG A 451 -15.83 -14.47 34.11
CA ARG A 451 -14.50 -14.19 34.68
C ARG A 451 -14.52 -14.23 36.20
N PHE A 452 -15.57 -13.72 36.80
CA PHE A 452 -15.77 -13.78 38.24
C PHE A 452 -15.82 -15.25 38.74
N VAL A 453 -16.65 -16.08 38.11
CA VAL A 453 -16.72 -17.52 38.35
C VAL A 453 -15.35 -18.19 38.16
N LYS A 454 -14.68 -17.91 37.05
CA LYS A 454 -13.35 -18.46 36.76
C LYS A 454 -12.32 -18.09 37.82
N SER A 455 -12.32 -16.83 38.27
CA SER A 455 -11.42 -16.33 39.29
C SER A 455 -11.66 -16.99 40.65
N ILE A 456 -12.93 -17.26 41.00
CA ILE A 456 -13.28 -18.02 42.22
C ILE A 456 -12.82 -19.46 42.09
N ARG A 457 -13.11 -20.16 40.98
CA ARG A 457 -12.70 -21.55 40.73
C ARG A 457 -11.19 -21.78 40.76
N GLN A 458 -10.39 -20.75 40.44
CA GLN A 458 -8.93 -20.84 40.56
C GLN A 458 -8.41 -20.81 42.00
N ARG A 459 -9.25 -20.36 42.95
CA ARG A 459 -8.81 -20.10 44.35
C ARG A 459 -9.42 -21.06 45.35
N ILE A 460 -10.55 -21.68 45.00
CA ILE A 460 -11.24 -22.64 45.89
C ILE A 460 -11.44 -23.98 45.17
N LYS A 461 -11.63 -25.05 45.94
CA LYS A 461 -11.83 -26.39 45.37
C LYS A 461 -13.25 -26.54 44.77
N ASP A 462 -13.44 -27.50 43.87
CA ASP A 462 -14.72 -27.69 43.18
C ASP A 462 -15.90 -28.00 44.08
N ASP A 463 -15.67 -28.77 45.18
CA ASP A 463 -16.67 -29.03 46.19
C ASP A 463 -17.03 -27.77 47.01
N GLU A 464 -16.03 -27.02 47.40
CA GLU A 464 -16.21 -25.71 48.06
C GLU A 464 -16.95 -24.73 47.17
N PHE A 465 -16.58 -24.70 45.86
CA PHE A 465 -17.28 -23.88 44.88
C PHE A 465 -18.76 -24.24 44.80
N LYS A 466 -19.09 -25.52 44.64
CA LYS A 466 -20.50 -25.97 44.59
C LYS A 466 -21.29 -25.59 45.85
N ASN A 467 -20.67 -25.70 47.00
CA ASN A 467 -21.34 -25.45 48.25
C ASN A 467 -21.51 -23.96 48.61
N HIS A 468 -20.53 -23.13 48.19
CA HIS A 468 -20.46 -21.74 48.66
C HIS A 468 -20.65 -20.70 47.57
N PHE A 469 -20.66 -21.06 46.26
CA PHE A 469 -20.79 -20.11 45.17
C PHE A 469 -22.07 -19.27 45.26
N PRO A 470 -23.27 -19.82 45.60
CA PRO A 470 -24.47 -18.99 45.75
C PRO A 470 -24.29 -17.91 46.82
N THR A 471 -23.69 -18.25 47.96
CA THR A 471 -23.41 -17.31 49.04
C THR A 471 -22.40 -16.24 48.64
N ILE A 472 -21.34 -16.64 47.87
CA ILE A 472 -20.32 -15.74 47.38
C ILE A 472 -20.93 -14.77 46.35
N LEU A 473 -21.78 -15.25 45.45
CA LEU A 473 -22.43 -14.46 44.43
C LEU A 473 -23.44 -13.47 45.03
N ASP A 474 -24.15 -13.90 46.08
CA ASP A 474 -25.10 -13.03 46.78
C ASP A 474 -24.40 -11.92 47.57
N ALA A 475 -23.27 -12.22 48.19
CA ALA A 475 -22.46 -11.23 48.90
C ALA A 475 -21.71 -10.29 47.98
N ALA A 476 -21.47 -10.68 46.72
CA ALA A 476 -20.71 -9.89 45.75
C ALA A 476 -21.42 -8.56 45.45
N GLU A 477 -20.61 -7.52 45.34
CA GLU A 477 -21.09 -6.22 44.86
C GLU A 477 -21.43 -6.35 43.36
N LYS A 478 -22.64 -5.89 43.01
CA LYS A 478 -23.16 -5.91 41.64
C LYS A 478 -23.17 -4.49 41.07
N SER A 479 -22.65 -4.32 39.90
CA SER A 479 -22.73 -3.06 39.18
C SER A 479 -23.18 -3.33 37.74
N PRO A 480 -24.00 -2.45 37.12
CA PRO A 480 -24.26 -2.56 35.70
C PRO A 480 -22.96 -2.42 34.92
N GLN A 481 -22.93 -3.02 33.74
CA GLN A 481 -21.78 -2.92 32.86
C GLN A 481 -21.45 -1.43 32.59
N PRO A 482 -20.18 -0.98 32.70
CA PRO A 482 -19.79 0.39 32.43
C PRO A 482 -20.25 0.85 31.05
N TRP A 483 -20.61 2.13 30.92
CA TRP A 483 -21.13 2.69 29.67
C TRP A 483 -20.15 2.51 28.51
N GLU A 484 -18.86 2.73 28.76
CA GLU A 484 -17.76 2.54 27.78
C GLU A 484 -17.71 1.10 27.27
N THR A 485 -17.88 0.12 28.16
CA THR A 485 -17.91 -1.30 27.77
C THR A 485 -19.11 -1.61 26.88
N ARG A 486 -20.30 -1.05 27.21
CA ARG A 486 -21.52 -1.21 26.39
C ARG A 486 -21.36 -0.58 25.00
N ILE A 487 -20.76 0.60 24.93
CA ILE A 487 -20.43 1.24 23.65
C ILE A 487 -19.42 0.37 22.89
N GLY A 488 -18.42 -0.18 23.58
CA GLY A 488 -17.44 -1.10 22.97
C GLY A 488 -18.09 -2.31 22.29
N LEU A 489 -19.09 -2.91 22.93
CA LEU A 489 -19.85 -4.01 22.33
C LEU A 489 -20.63 -3.57 21.08
N ALA A 490 -21.24 -2.38 21.09
CA ALA A 490 -21.91 -1.85 19.91
C ALA A 490 -20.93 -1.50 18.78
N VAL A 491 -19.76 -0.93 19.10
CA VAL A 491 -18.67 -0.70 18.15
C VAL A 491 -18.22 -2.03 17.52
N ARG A 492 -18.02 -3.08 18.33
CA ARG A 492 -17.70 -4.42 17.84
C ARG A 492 -18.77 -4.94 16.86
N ALA A 493 -20.06 -4.78 17.19
CA ALA A 493 -21.16 -5.18 16.33
C ALA A 493 -21.14 -4.42 14.98
N VAL A 494 -20.86 -3.11 15.00
CA VAL A 494 -20.68 -2.31 13.77
C VAL A 494 -19.52 -2.81 12.94
N LEU A 495 -18.35 -3.06 13.54
CA LEU A 495 -17.14 -3.52 12.83
C LEU A 495 -17.29 -4.92 12.23
N CYS A 496 -18.20 -5.73 12.73
CA CYS A 496 -18.51 -7.07 12.19
C CYS A 496 -19.70 -7.05 11.22
N SER A 497 -20.37 -5.91 11.05
CA SER A 497 -21.55 -5.83 10.20
C SER A 497 -21.21 -5.84 8.71
N PRO A 498 -22.09 -6.40 7.84
CA PRO A 498 -21.92 -6.30 6.39
C PRO A 498 -21.80 -4.86 5.90
N SER A 499 -22.51 -3.90 6.51
CA SER A 499 -22.45 -2.47 6.14
C SER A 499 -21.06 -1.86 6.36
N PHE A 500 -20.26 -2.41 7.27
CA PHE A 500 -18.87 -2.02 7.47
C PHE A 500 -17.91 -2.82 6.62
N LEU A 501 -18.02 -4.15 6.65
CA LEU A 501 -17.07 -5.05 5.98
C LEU A 501 -17.13 -4.95 4.45
N PHE A 502 -18.30 -4.59 3.90
CA PHE A 502 -18.49 -4.44 2.47
C PHE A 502 -18.67 -2.97 2.08
N ARG A 503 -18.24 -2.65 0.88
CA ARG A 503 -18.61 -1.40 0.22
C ARG A 503 -19.98 -1.59 -0.41
N VAL A 504 -21.01 -1.32 0.39
CA VAL A 504 -22.41 -1.47 -0.02
C VAL A 504 -22.82 -0.24 -0.80
N GLU A 505 -23.17 -0.41 -2.06
CA GLU A 505 -23.76 0.62 -2.89
C GLU A 505 -25.25 0.31 -3.08
N LEU A 506 -26.09 0.90 -2.22
CA LEU A 506 -27.53 0.73 -2.31
C LEU A 506 -28.03 1.42 -3.57
N ASP A 507 -28.79 0.71 -4.39
CA ASP A 507 -29.41 1.23 -5.60
C ASP A 507 -30.86 1.60 -5.30
N SER A 508 -31.23 2.86 -5.53
CA SER A 508 -32.62 3.31 -5.42
C SER A 508 -33.47 2.87 -6.63
N ARG A 509 -32.83 2.41 -7.70
CA ARG A 509 -33.45 2.02 -8.97
C ARG A 509 -32.90 0.67 -9.48
N PRO A 510 -32.98 -0.41 -8.67
CA PRO A 510 -32.27 -1.66 -8.96
C PRO A 510 -32.75 -2.40 -10.23
N THR A 511 -33.95 -2.06 -10.75
CA THR A 511 -34.54 -2.64 -11.97
C THR A 511 -34.37 -1.76 -13.21
N GLU A 512 -33.86 -0.51 -13.04
CA GLU A 512 -33.65 0.37 -14.19
C GLU A 512 -32.38 -0.03 -14.96
N ARG A 513 -32.59 -0.32 -16.27
CA ARG A 513 -31.49 -0.64 -17.19
C ARG A 513 -30.70 0.58 -17.62
N GLU A 514 -31.29 1.76 -17.55
CA GLU A 514 -30.61 2.99 -17.93
C GLU A 514 -29.55 3.38 -16.90
N ALA A 515 -28.42 3.87 -17.44
CA ALA A 515 -27.35 4.36 -16.59
C ALA A 515 -27.82 5.60 -15.80
N HIS A 516 -27.62 5.59 -14.50
CA HIS A 516 -27.96 6.69 -13.61
C HIS A 516 -26.83 7.00 -12.62
N PRO A 517 -26.71 8.23 -12.13
CA PRO A 517 -25.67 8.60 -11.17
C PRO A 517 -25.79 7.80 -9.87
N ILE A 518 -24.64 7.43 -9.31
CA ILE A 518 -24.59 6.93 -7.94
C ILE A 518 -24.78 8.09 -6.94
N GLY A 519 -25.22 7.77 -5.72
CA GLY A 519 -25.34 8.78 -4.67
C GLY A 519 -24.00 9.35 -4.24
N ASP A 520 -23.99 10.58 -3.75
CA ASP A 520 -22.75 11.30 -3.38
C ASP A 520 -21.94 10.59 -2.29
N TYR A 521 -22.56 9.92 -1.32
CA TYR A 521 -21.84 9.10 -0.33
C TYR A 521 -21.16 7.88 -0.95
N GLN A 522 -21.79 7.26 -1.95
CA GLN A 522 -21.19 6.15 -2.69
C GLN A 522 -20.01 6.66 -3.52
N LEU A 523 -20.16 7.82 -4.13
CA LEU A 523 -19.09 8.48 -4.89
C LEU A 523 -17.91 8.88 -3.99
N ALA A 524 -18.19 9.44 -2.80
CA ALA A 524 -17.18 9.74 -1.78
C ALA A 524 -16.40 8.48 -1.38
N SER A 525 -17.12 7.37 -1.17
CA SER A 525 -16.51 6.08 -0.87
C SER A 525 -15.66 5.55 -2.04
N ARG A 526 -16.15 5.60 -3.29
CA ARG A 526 -15.35 5.21 -4.46
C ARG A 526 -14.07 6.02 -4.56
N LEU A 527 -14.18 7.35 -4.41
CA LEU A 527 -13.05 8.27 -4.55
C LEU A 527 -12.00 8.06 -3.45
N SER A 528 -12.41 7.93 -2.18
CA SER A 528 -11.49 7.76 -1.07
C SER A 528 -10.76 6.41 -1.11
N TYR A 529 -11.45 5.32 -1.40
CA TYR A 529 -10.80 4.02 -1.55
C TYR A 529 -9.94 3.90 -2.79
N PHE A 530 -10.25 4.61 -3.85
CA PHE A 530 -9.39 4.67 -5.02
C PHE A 530 -8.07 5.39 -4.75
N LEU A 531 -8.12 6.59 -4.14
CA LEU A 531 -6.96 7.46 -4.00
C LEU A 531 -6.18 7.24 -2.69
N TRP A 532 -6.88 6.89 -1.60
CA TRP A 532 -6.31 6.79 -0.26
C TRP A 532 -6.39 5.39 0.37
N ASN A 533 -7.13 4.49 -0.28
CA ASN A 533 -7.34 3.13 0.24
C ASN A 533 -7.96 3.08 1.65
N THR A 534 -8.75 4.10 2.00
CA THR A 534 -9.43 4.26 3.29
C THR A 534 -10.77 4.94 3.13
N MET A 535 -11.49 5.10 4.25
CA MET A 535 -12.81 5.76 4.29
C MET A 535 -12.74 7.25 3.90
N PRO A 536 -13.86 7.86 3.46
CA PRO A 536 -13.96 9.29 3.20
C PRO A 536 -13.61 10.14 4.44
N ASP A 537 -12.97 11.28 4.22
CA ASP A 537 -12.76 12.29 5.25
C ASP A 537 -13.98 13.19 5.43
N GLN A 538 -13.94 14.10 6.40
CA GLN A 538 -15.07 14.98 6.72
C GLN A 538 -15.47 15.87 5.55
N GLU A 539 -14.51 16.38 4.76
CA GLU A 539 -14.82 17.24 3.60
C GLU A 539 -15.62 16.49 2.54
N LEU A 540 -15.26 15.23 2.26
CA LEU A 540 -16.02 14.37 1.34
C LEU A 540 -17.43 14.06 1.90
N PHE A 541 -17.56 13.84 3.21
CA PHE A 541 -18.87 13.67 3.87
C PHE A 541 -19.73 14.92 3.76
N ASP A 542 -19.15 16.09 3.99
CA ASP A 542 -19.87 17.37 3.93
C ASP A 542 -20.35 17.71 2.52
N LEU A 543 -19.51 17.44 1.49
CA LEU A 543 -19.90 17.57 0.08
C LEU A 543 -21.00 16.59 -0.29
N ALA A 544 -20.90 15.34 0.18
CA ALA A 544 -21.92 14.33 -0.05
C ALA A 544 -23.26 14.67 0.61
N ALA A 545 -23.23 15.19 1.84
CA ALA A 545 -24.44 15.63 2.55
C ALA A 545 -25.17 16.77 1.81
N ARG A 546 -24.42 17.68 1.16
CA ARG A 546 -24.95 18.78 0.36
C ARG A 546 -25.29 18.39 -1.08
N GLN A 547 -25.06 17.15 -1.49
CA GLN A 547 -25.22 16.68 -2.87
C GLN A 547 -24.39 17.47 -3.90
N GLN A 548 -23.16 17.82 -3.52
CA GLN A 548 -22.27 18.68 -4.31
C GLN A 548 -21.03 17.97 -4.81
N LEU A 549 -20.82 16.68 -4.48
CA LEU A 549 -19.58 15.99 -4.77
C LEU A 549 -19.37 15.77 -6.28
N HIS A 550 -20.43 15.44 -7.03
CA HIS A 550 -20.35 15.24 -8.48
C HIS A 550 -19.81 16.48 -9.21
N GLN A 551 -20.17 17.67 -8.74
CA GLN A 551 -19.74 18.95 -9.35
C GLN A 551 -18.30 19.32 -8.93
N ASN A 552 -17.83 18.83 -7.78
CA ASN A 552 -16.54 19.18 -7.19
C ASN A 552 -15.44 18.13 -7.41
N LEU A 553 -15.70 17.08 -8.22
CA LEU A 553 -14.74 15.98 -8.42
C LEU A 553 -13.33 16.46 -8.81
N PRO A 554 -13.11 17.37 -9.78
CA PRO A 554 -11.76 17.77 -10.15
C PRO A 554 -11.00 18.48 -9.00
N ALA A 555 -11.71 19.30 -8.23
CA ALA A 555 -11.13 19.97 -7.05
C ALA A 555 -10.76 18.97 -5.96
N GLN A 556 -11.63 17.96 -5.72
CA GLN A 556 -11.36 16.91 -4.75
C GLN A 556 -10.21 16.00 -5.19
N VAL A 557 -10.12 15.64 -6.46
CA VAL A 557 -8.97 14.89 -7.01
C VAL A 557 -7.67 15.65 -6.73
N LYS A 558 -7.62 16.95 -7.07
CA LYS A 558 -6.42 17.77 -6.83
C LYS A 558 -6.03 17.80 -5.35
N ARG A 559 -6.99 18.02 -4.45
CA ARG A 559 -6.78 18.02 -3.01
C ARG A 559 -6.27 16.66 -2.52
N MET A 560 -6.96 15.60 -2.92
CA MET A 560 -6.67 14.25 -2.43
C MET A 560 -5.35 13.69 -2.94
N VAL A 561 -4.95 14.03 -4.15
CA VAL A 561 -3.64 13.63 -4.69
C VAL A 561 -2.50 14.36 -3.97
N ALA A 562 -2.70 15.63 -3.58
CA ALA A 562 -1.73 16.39 -2.80
C ALA A 562 -1.59 15.89 -1.34
N ASP A 563 -2.61 15.20 -0.81
CA ASP A 563 -2.61 14.65 0.55
C ASP A 563 -1.58 13.50 0.70
N PRO A 564 -0.87 13.39 1.83
CA PRO A 564 0.05 12.28 2.12
C PRO A 564 -0.55 10.88 1.93
N ARG A 565 -1.84 10.72 2.18
CA ARG A 565 -2.56 9.45 2.00
C ARG A 565 -2.56 8.96 0.55
N SER A 566 -2.32 9.82 -0.44
CA SER A 566 -2.20 9.44 -1.86
C SER A 566 -1.05 8.45 -2.15
N LYS A 567 -0.11 8.29 -1.20
CA LYS A 567 0.88 7.20 -1.24
C LYS A 567 0.22 5.82 -1.40
N ALA A 568 -1.02 5.67 -0.97
CA ALA A 568 -1.80 4.45 -1.17
C ALA A 568 -1.90 4.02 -2.65
N LEU A 569 -1.84 4.97 -3.61
CA LEU A 569 -1.77 4.63 -5.03
C LEU A 569 -0.51 3.84 -5.38
N PHE A 570 0.63 4.16 -4.76
CA PHE A 570 1.81 3.31 -4.91
C PHE A 570 1.65 1.98 -4.18
N ASP A 571 1.33 2.02 -2.89
CA ASP A 571 1.34 0.84 -2.02
C ASP A 571 0.33 -0.24 -2.46
N SER A 572 -0.79 0.16 -3.06
CA SER A 572 -1.86 -0.76 -3.46
C SER A 572 -2.01 -0.90 -4.97
N PHE A 573 -1.96 0.18 -5.77
CA PHE A 573 -2.09 0.08 -7.22
C PHE A 573 -0.75 -0.26 -7.89
N ALA A 574 0.28 0.59 -7.75
CA ALA A 574 1.52 0.44 -8.52
C ALA A 574 2.31 -0.82 -8.12
N MET A 575 2.37 -1.16 -6.82
CA MET A 575 3.00 -2.38 -6.32
C MET A 575 2.43 -3.65 -6.97
N GLN A 576 1.13 -3.68 -7.24
CA GLN A 576 0.45 -4.81 -7.88
C GLN A 576 0.58 -4.75 -9.40
N TRP A 577 0.33 -3.59 -10.00
CA TRP A 577 0.45 -3.40 -11.45
C TRP A 577 1.85 -3.77 -11.94
N LEU A 578 2.89 -3.28 -11.29
CA LEU A 578 4.29 -3.53 -11.65
C LEU A 578 4.80 -4.90 -11.20
N GLY A 579 4.06 -5.61 -10.34
CA GLY A 579 4.44 -6.92 -9.80
C GLY A 579 5.53 -6.86 -8.74
N LEU A 580 5.71 -5.70 -8.07
CA LEU A 580 6.80 -5.45 -7.11
C LEU A 580 6.66 -6.27 -5.82
N ARG A 581 5.46 -6.78 -5.49
CA ARG A 581 5.27 -7.68 -4.34
C ARG A 581 6.15 -8.92 -4.41
N ARG A 582 6.50 -9.39 -5.62
CA ARG A 582 7.44 -10.52 -5.83
C ARG A 582 8.83 -10.28 -5.24
N LEU A 583 9.21 -9.02 -5.04
CA LEU A 583 10.50 -8.69 -4.44
C LEU A 583 10.62 -9.20 -3.00
N GLN A 584 9.49 -9.37 -2.29
CA GLN A 584 9.47 -9.93 -0.94
C GLN A 584 9.83 -11.43 -0.92
N GLU A 585 9.55 -12.15 -1.99
CA GLU A 585 9.83 -13.58 -2.15
C GLU A 585 11.18 -13.84 -2.83
N PHE A 586 11.76 -12.82 -3.43
CA PHE A 586 13.03 -12.94 -4.15
C PHE A 586 14.21 -12.94 -3.16
N THR A 587 15.11 -13.92 -3.32
CA THR A 587 16.34 -14.01 -2.53
C THR A 587 17.51 -14.23 -3.52
N PRO A 588 18.39 -13.23 -3.70
CA PRO A 588 19.55 -13.37 -4.58
C PRO A 588 20.60 -14.30 -3.97
N ASP A 589 21.45 -14.88 -4.80
CA ASP A 589 22.62 -15.61 -4.33
C ASP A 589 23.49 -14.68 -3.45
N PRO A 590 23.80 -15.06 -2.22
CA PRO A 590 24.60 -14.24 -1.30
C PRO A 590 25.96 -13.80 -1.88
N LYS A 591 26.54 -14.58 -2.79
CA LYS A 591 27.82 -14.27 -3.46
C LYS A 591 27.73 -13.04 -4.37
N LEU A 592 26.54 -12.71 -4.84
CA LEU A 592 26.27 -11.58 -5.73
C LEU A 592 25.93 -10.29 -4.99
N MET A 593 25.78 -10.38 -3.65
CA MET A 593 25.47 -9.21 -2.82
C MET A 593 26.65 -8.23 -2.75
N PRO A 594 26.39 -6.92 -2.86
CA PRO A 594 27.40 -5.90 -2.66
C PRO A 594 27.99 -5.96 -1.25
N ASP A 595 29.28 -5.67 -1.12
CA ASP A 595 29.93 -5.50 0.18
C ASP A 595 29.56 -4.12 0.78
N PHE A 596 28.62 -4.11 1.68
CA PHE A 596 28.20 -2.91 2.43
C PHE A 596 29.04 -2.64 3.69
N SER A 597 30.04 -3.45 3.98
CA SER A 597 30.86 -3.31 5.20
C SER A 597 31.57 -1.94 5.27
N ARG A 598 31.96 -1.38 4.12
CA ARG A 598 32.60 -0.06 3.99
C ARG A 598 31.68 1.12 4.36
N LEU A 599 30.39 0.90 4.51
CA LEU A 599 29.41 1.98 4.74
C LEU A 599 29.06 2.24 6.20
N GLN A 600 29.68 1.54 7.17
CA GLN A 600 29.22 1.49 8.56
C GLN A 600 27.72 1.09 8.70
N ALA A 601 27.02 0.90 7.60
CA ALA A 601 25.65 0.40 7.55
C ALA A 601 25.71 -1.10 7.27
N ARG A 602 25.60 -1.93 8.32
CA ARG A 602 25.39 -3.37 8.15
C ARG A 602 24.07 -3.55 7.39
N GLY A 603 24.12 -3.72 6.08
CA GLY A 603 22.96 -3.99 5.24
C GLY A 603 22.88 -5.47 4.93
N ASN A 604 21.75 -6.08 5.21
CA ASN A 604 21.39 -7.39 4.70
C ASN A 604 20.51 -7.24 3.43
N TRP A 605 20.12 -8.35 2.82
CA TRP A 605 19.22 -8.34 1.67
C TRP A 605 17.89 -7.63 1.98
N THR A 606 17.35 -7.82 3.17
CA THR A 606 16.08 -7.20 3.59
C THR A 606 16.16 -5.67 3.55
N ASP A 607 17.28 -5.10 4.02
CA ASP A 607 17.46 -3.65 3.99
C ASP A 607 17.58 -3.11 2.56
N LEU A 608 18.38 -3.77 1.71
CA LEU A 608 18.52 -3.38 0.31
C LEU A 608 17.20 -3.50 -0.45
N ARG A 609 16.46 -4.57 -0.24
CA ARG A 609 15.14 -4.80 -0.82
C ARG A 609 14.16 -3.68 -0.43
N ASN A 610 14.17 -3.29 0.84
CA ASN A 610 13.34 -2.20 1.33
C ASN A 610 13.75 -0.86 0.71
N ASP A 611 15.04 -0.62 0.53
CA ASP A 611 15.53 0.58 -0.15
C ASP A 611 15.07 0.63 -1.61
N MET A 612 15.15 -0.49 -2.35
CA MET A 612 14.66 -0.59 -3.74
C MET A 612 13.17 -0.28 -3.85
N LEU A 613 12.35 -0.78 -2.91
CA LEU A 613 10.91 -0.49 -2.88
C LEU A 613 10.64 0.97 -2.51
N THR A 614 11.42 1.54 -1.60
CA THR A 614 11.29 2.94 -1.19
C THR A 614 11.66 3.89 -2.34
N GLU A 615 12.73 3.59 -3.08
CA GLU A 615 13.09 4.34 -4.30
C GLU A 615 11.90 4.44 -5.25
N THR A 616 11.36 3.28 -5.63
CA THR A 616 10.25 3.22 -6.59
C THR A 616 8.99 3.91 -6.04
N GLY A 617 8.75 3.77 -4.73
CA GLY A 617 7.62 4.40 -4.05
C GLY A 617 7.70 5.92 -4.03
N LEU A 618 8.86 6.47 -3.69
CA LEU A 618 9.09 7.91 -3.69
C LEU A 618 9.00 8.48 -5.11
N PHE A 619 9.62 7.80 -6.06
CA PHE A 619 9.58 8.16 -7.47
C PHE A 619 8.15 8.21 -8.03
N PHE A 620 7.37 7.13 -7.85
CA PHE A 620 5.97 7.09 -8.31
C PHE A 620 5.11 8.15 -7.60
N THR A 621 5.29 8.31 -6.30
CA THR A 621 4.52 9.28 -5.51
C THR A 621 4.80 10.71 -5.95
N GLU A 622 6.05 11.06 -6.27
CA GLU A 622 6.38 12.38 -6.82
C GLU A 622 5.70 12.59 -8.18
N LEU A 623 5.80 11.61 -9.09
CA LEU A 623 5.17 11.72 -10.41
C LEU A 623 3.67 12.02 -10.32
N VAL A 624 2.99 11.37 -9.38
CA VAL A 624 1.55 11.59 -9.16
C VAL A 624 1.28 12.95 -8.50
N ARG A 625 1.98 13.29 -7.42
CA ARG A 625 1.71 14.49 -6.62
C ARG A 625 2.07 15.78 -7.33
N GLU A 626 3.22 15.79 -7.99
CA GLU A 626 3.72 16.95 -8.73
C GLU A 626 3.18 17.01 -10.16
N ASN A 627 2.21 16.12 -10.48
CA ASN A 627 1.52 16.08 -11.77
C ASN A 627 2.46 15.97 -12.96
N HIS A 628 3.45 15.09 -12.89
CA HIS A 628 4.33 14.77 -14.00
C HIS A 628 3.59 14.05 -15.13
N SER A 629 4.23 13.92 -16.30
CA SER A 629 3.73 13.06 -17.37
C SER A 629 3.81 11.59 -16.96
N ILE A 630 2.80 10.79 -17.31
CA ILE A 630 2.88 9.32 -17.16
C ILE A 630 4.06 8.73 -17.96
N LEU A 631 4.49 9.40 -19.02
CA LEU A 631 5.63 8.98 -19.84
C LEU A 631 6.96 9.06 -19.08
N ASP A 632 7.02 9.82 -18.00
CA ASP A 632 8.19 9.88 -17.11
C ASP A 632 8.40 8.59 -16.30
N LEU A 633 7.38 7.73 -16.21
CA LEU A 633 7.57 6.34 -15.74
C LEU A 633 8.55 5.56 -16.62
N ILE A 634 8.64 5.88 -17.91
CA ILE A 634 9.52 5.21 -18.86
C ILE A 634 10.94 5.80 -18.79
N ASP A 635 11.08 7.13 -18.73
CA ASP A 635 12.38 7.77 -18.91
C ASP A 635 12.54 9.11 -18.13
N ALA A 636 12.12 9.16 -16.87
CA ALA A 636 12.42 10.32 -16.03
C ALA A 636 13.93 10.43 -15.75
N ARG A 637 14.44 11.65 -15.75
CA ARG A 637 15.86 11.95 -15.47
C ARG A 637 16.12 12.24 -13.99
N PHE A 638 15.38 11.61 -13.10
CA PHE A 638 15.60 11.66 -11.65
C PHE A 638 15.16 10.37 -10.98
N THR A 639 15.67 10.12 -9.80
CA THR A 639 15.21 9.07 -8.88
C THR A 639 15.50 9.46 -7.44
N TYR A 640 15.21 8.56 -6.51
CA TYR A 640 15.49 8.70 -5.09
C TYR A 640 16.46 7.63 -4.64
N ILE A 641 17.60 8.01 -4.09
CA ILE A 641 18.58 7.06 -3.57
C ILE A 641 18.99 7.40 -2.17
N ASN A 642 19.35 6.37 -1.42
CA ASN A 642 20.08 6.48 -0.17
C ASN A 642 21.53 5.99 -0.40
N ARG A 643 22.30 5.94 0.68
CA ARG A 643 23.72 5.55 0.61
C ARG A 643 23.93 4.14 0.05
N ARG A 644 23.04 3.15 0.35
CA ARG A 644 23.16 1.79 -0.21
C ARG A 644 22.87 1.76 -1.70
N LEU A 645 21.82 2.44 -2.14
CA LEU A 645 21.50 2.54 -3.57
C LEU A 645 22.51 3.39 -4.33
N SER A 646 23.08 4.43 -3.73
CA SER A 646 24.19 5.21 -4.31
C SER A 646 25.37 4.31 -4.65
N LEU A 647 25.79 3.43 -3.75
CA LEU A 647 26.82 2.43 -4.02
C LEU A 647 26.41 1.40 -5.08
N LEU A 648 25.17 0.92 -4.99
CA LEU A 648 24.65 -0.06 -5.94
C LEU A 648 24.65 0.48 -7.38
N TYR A 649 24.31 1.76 -7.52
CA TYR A 649 24.16 2.42 -8.82
C TYR A 649 25.43 3.08 -9.32
N ASP A 650 26.46 3.17 -8.49
CA ASP A 650 27.68 3.94 -8.75
C ASP A 650 27.35 5.41 -9.09
N ILE A 651 26.41 5.99 -8.37
CA ILE A 651 25.98 7.38 -8.52
C ILE A 651 26.37 8.13 -7.26
N GLY A 652 27.33 9.02 -7.36
CA GLY A 652 27.78 10.02 -6.40
C GLY A 652 27.65 9.75 -4.89
N ASP A 653 28.56 10.20 -4.10
CA ASP A 653 28.49 10.10 -2.65
C ASP A 653 27.54 11.18 -2.10
N THR A 654 26.47 10.76 -1.47
CA THR A 654 25.54 11.68 -0.77
C THR A 654 26.22 12.41 0.40
N ASN A 655 27.39 11.96 0.86
CA ASN A 655 28.15 12.52 1.99
C ASN A 655 29.53 13.09 1.64
N GLY A 656 29.97 13.01 0.37
CA GLY A 656 31.20 13.65 -0.09
C GLY A 656 32.52 12.96 0.26
N ASN A 657 32.52 11.71 0.71
CA ASN A 657 33.71 11.00 1.19
C ASN A 657 34.37 10.07 0.16
N SER A 658 33.75 9.84 -1.01
CA SER A 658 34.25 8.89 -2.01
C SER A 658 35.01 9.52 -3.18
N GLY A 659 35.15 10.86 -3.21
CA GLY A 659 35.74 11.57 -4.34
C GLY A 659 34.84 11.71 -5.57
N LEU A 660 33.62 11.19 -5.53
CA LEU A 660 32.59 11.37 -6.56
C LEU A 660 31.94 12.76 -6.44
N PRO A 661 31.39 13.32 -7.53
CA PRO A 661 30.72 14.62 -7.47
C PRO A 661 29.62 14.57 -6.41
N LYS A 662 29.57 15.55 -5.51
CA LYS A 662 28.50 15.68 -4.52
C LYS A 662 27.16 15.73 -5.22
N ALA A 663 26.32 14.72 -5.05
CA ALA A 663 24.93 14.79 -5.46
C ALA A 663 24.26 15.88 -4.61
N ARG A 664 23.89 16.99 -5.23
CA ARG A 664 23.09 18.04 -4.58
C ARG A 664 21.61 17.67 -4.76
N PRO A 665 20.89 17.39 -3.67
CA PRO A 665 19.46 17.19 -3.78
C PRO A 665 18.82 18.49 -4.31
N ILE A 666 18.08 18.38 -5.39
CA ILE A 666 17.35 19.50 -6.01
C ILE A 666 15.86 19.17 -6.09
N ASN A 667 15.01 20.17 -5.82
CA ASN A 667 13.57 20.02 -6.03
C ASN A 667 13.23 20.14 -7.54
N PRO A 668 11.99 19.84 -7.95
CA PRO A 668 11.55 19.97 -9.34
C PRO A 668 11.75 21.36 -9.96
N ALA A 669 11.90 22.41 -9.12
CA ALA A 669 12.18 23.77 -9.57
C ALA A 669 13.68 24.08 -9.64
N GLY A 670 14.57 23.08 -9.55
CA GLY A 670 16.03 23.23 -9.62
C GLY A 670 16.67 23.87 -8.38
N LYS A 671 15.93 24.02 -7.26
CA LYS A 671 16.46 24.60 -6.02
C LYS A 671 16.97 23.48 -5.09
N PRO A 672 18.07 23.69 -4.35
CA PRO A 672 18.51 22.77 -3.31
C PRO A 672 17.38 22.51 -2.31
N ILE A 673 17.13 21.24 -2.01
CA ILE A 673 16.19 20.86 -0.96
C ILE A 673 16.95 20.92 0.37
N PRO A 674 16.46 21.66 1.37
CA PRO A 674 17.05 21.64 2.70
C PRO A 674 17.01 20.23 3.27
N ASP A 675 18.10 19.76 3.87
CA ASP A 675 18.30 18.40 4.39
C ASP A 675 17.20 17.87 5.33
N ILE A 676 16.38 18.75 5.87
CA ILE A 676 15.40 18.48 6.93
C ILE A 676 14.02 18.10 6.36
N GLN A 677 13.70 18.41 5.10
CA GLN A 677 12.33 18.23 4.57
C GLN A 677 12.08 16.91 3.86
N ILE A 678 13.09 16.11 3.60
CA ILE A 678 13.00 15.01 2.66
C ILE A 678 12.33 13.78 3.24
N LEU A 679 12.35 13.54 4.55
CA LEU A 679 11.88 12.28 5.12
C LEU A 679 11.28 12.32 6.52
N GLU A 680 10.89 13.46 7.02
CA GLU A 680 10.03 13.47 8.22
C GLU A 680 8.66 12.82 7.97
N ARG A 681 8.37 12.40 6.74
CA ARG A 681 7.07 11.88 6.29
C ARG A 681 7.02 10.37 6.02
N GLY A 682 8.02 9.62 6.37
CA GLY A 682 7.89 8.16 6.48
C GLY A 682 7.08 7.73 7.70
N GLN A 683 6.14 8.57 8.14
CA GLN A 683 5.39 8.34 9.37
C GLN A 683 4.28 7.30 9.25
N ASP A 684 3.94 6.84 8.04
CA ASP A 684 2.79 5.96 7.84
C ASP A 684 3.11 4.54 7.36
N SER A 685 4.36 4.21 7.09
CA SER A 685 4.75 2.83 6.88
C SER A 685 5.65 2.38 8.04
N GLY A 686 5.11 1.55 8.90
CA GLY A 686 5.73 1.05 10.12
C GLY A 686 7.07 0.30 9.97
N THR A 687 7.83 0.53 8.91
CA THR A 687 9.07 -0.18 8.61
C THR A 687 10.25 0.71 8.24
N PHE A 688 10.06 2.02 8.03
CA PHE A 688 11.16 2.90 7.63
C PHE A 688 11.48 3.89 8.75
N ALA A 689 12.13 3.37 9.78
CA ALA A 689 12.76 4.16 10.79
C ALA A 689 13.73 5.16 10.16
N ARG A 690 13.78 6.34 10.75
CA ARG A 690 14.84 7.32 10.68
C ARG A 690 16.19 6.63 10.69
N SER A 691 16.59 6.14 9.53
CA SER A 691 17.88 5.49 9.40
C SER A 691 18.93 6.58 9.23
N VAL A 692 20.12 6.27 9.69
CA VAL A 692 21.38 6.94 9.38
C VAL A 692 21.61 7.06 7.85
N ASN A 693 20.63 6.72 7.02
CA ASN A 693 20.69 6.54 5.58
C ASN A 693 19.46 7.16 4.88
N PRO A 694 19.28 8.50 4.90
CA PRO A 694 18.15 9.18 4.31
C PRO A 694 18.13 9.05 2.79
N PHE A 695 16.93 9.06 2.20
CA PHE A 695 16.77 9.15 0.76
C PHE A 695 16.88 10.60 0.30
N VAL A 696 17.55 10.79 -0.83
CA VAL A 696 17.69 12.07 -1.49
C VAL A 696 17.29 11.94 -2.96
N ARG A 697 16.64 12.97 -3.48
CA ARG A 697 16.33 13.08 -4.91
C ARG A 697 17.61 13.44 -5.67
N VAL A 698 17.93 12.66 -6.69
CA VAL A 698 19.11 12.87 -7.54
C VAL A 698 18.72 13.05 -8.99
N ASN A 699 19.49 13.89 -9.71
CA ASN A 699 19.40 14.03 -11.15
C ASN A 699 20.21 12.91 -11.82
N LEU A 700 19.61 12.29 -12.83
CA LEU A 700 20.20 11.21 -13.63
C LEU A 700 20.73 11.69 -15.00
N GLU A 701 20.80 12.99 -15.25
CA GLU A 701 21.46 13.51 -16.42
C GLU A 701 22.91 13.00 -16.51
N ASN A 702 23.31 12.57 -17.68
CA ASN A 702 24.61 11.93 -17.93
C ASN A 702 24.81 10.57 -17.26
N THR A 703 23.74 9.95 -16.76
CA THR A 703 23.77 8.56 -16.33
C THR A 703 23.07 7.66 -17.37
N ARG A 704 23.36 6.36 -17.32
CA ARG A 704 22.71 5.35 -18.16
C ARG A 704 21.35 4.91 -17.57
N ARG A 705 20.81 5.68 -16.62
CA ARG A 705 19.58 5.36 -15.88
C ARG A 705 18.48 6.38 -16.18
N GLY A 706 17.25 5.96 -15.96
CA GLY A 706 16.07 6.79 -16.10
C GLY A 706 14.80 5.94 -16.11
N GLY A 707 13.77 6.41 -15.40
CA GLY A 707 12.50 5.72 -15.31
C GLY A 707 12.56 4.34 -14.63
N LEU A 708 11.42 3.63 -14.65
CA LEU A 708 11.25 2.33 -13.98
C LEU A 708 12.19 1.23 -14.48
N PHE A 709 12.50 1.23 -15.77
CA PHE A 709 13.24 0.12 -16.41
C PHE A 709 14.64 -0.07 -15.87
N THR A 710 15.21 0.95 -15.27
CA THR A 710 16.57 0.93 -14.73
C THR A 710 16.61 0.99 -13.20
N GLN A 711 15.45 0.96 -12.55
CA GLN A 711 15.39 0.83 -11.08
C GLN A 711 15.69 -0.61 -10.64
N ALA A 712 16.44 -0.73 -9.55
CA ALA A 712 16.86 -2.02 -9.01
C ALA A 712 15.67 -2.94 -8.67
N SER A 713 14.58 -2.38 -8.17
CA SER A 713 13.35 -3.13 -7.88
C SER A 713 12.82 -3.89 -9.10
N VAL A 714 12.71 -3.21 -10.24
CA VAL A 714 12.21 -3.79 -11.50
C VAL A 714 13.22 -4.78 -12.09
N LEU A 715 14.51 -4.42 -12.13
CA LEU A 715 15.57 -5.27 -12.67
C LEU A 715 15.70 -6.57 -11.86
N THR A 716 15.53 -6.50 -10.55
CA THR A 716 15.58 -7.68 -9.66
C THR A 716 14.40 -8.62 -9.88
N ILE A 717 13.15 -8.13 -9.85
CA ILE A 717 11.96 -9.01 -10.05
C ILE A 717 11.89 -9.63 -11.44
N THR A 718 12.61 -9.06 -12.40
CA THR A 718 12.71 -9.54 -13.79
C THR A 718 13.98 -10.34 -14.05
N SER A 719 14.65 -10.79 -13.00
CA SER A 719 15.84 -11.65 -13.06
C SER A 719 15.59 -13.01 -12.40
N HIS A 720 16.60 -13.89 -12.42
CA HIS A 720 16.70 -15.08 -11.58
C HIS A 720 17.60 -14.79 -10.37
N PRO A 721 17.52 -15.57 -9.29
CA PRO A 721 18.37 -15.37 -8.11
C PRO A 721 19.88 -15.37 -8.40
N THR A 722 20.31 -16.06 -9.45
CA THR A 722 21.71 -16.27 -9.80
C THR A 722 22.16 -15.55 -11.07
N ARG A 723 21.22 -15.01 -11.89
CA ARG A 723 21.54 -14.40 -13.18
C ARG A 723 20.45 -13.49 -13.70
N THR A 724 20.74 -12.69 -14.69
CA THR A 724 19.78 -11.90 -15.46
C THR A 724 18.84 -12.77 -16.30
N SER A 725 17.76 -12.19 -16.79
CA SER A 725 16.82 -12.85 -17.69
C SER A 725 16.22 -11.88 -18.71
N PRO A 726 16.79 -11.77 -19.92
CA PRO A 726 16.22 -10.99 -21.01
C PRO A 726 14.76 -11.35 -21.28
N VAL A 727 14.43 -12.63 -21.23
CA VAL A 727 13.06 -13.13 -21.44
C VAL A 727 12.09 -12.55 -20.40
N LYS A 728 12.42 -12.61 -19.10
CA LYS A 728 11.55 -12.04 -18.05
C LYS A 728 11.44 -10.52 -18.17
N ARG A 729 12.54 -9.82 -18.51
CA ARG A 729 12.56 -8.36 -18.73
C ARG A 729 11.63 -7.97 -19.88
N GLY A 730 11.77 -8.62 -21.03
CA GLY A 730 10.94 -8.37 -22.19
C GLY A 730 9.48 -8.72 -21.98
N HIS A 731 9.21 -9.88 -21.34
CA HIS A 731 7.85 -10.27 -20.98
C HIS A 731 7.16 -9.24 -20.06
N TRP A 732 7.89 -8.79 -19.03
CA TRP A 732 7.39 -7.77 -18.10
C TRP A 732 7.06 -6.46 -18.82
N MET A 733 7.89 -6.02 -19.76
CA MET A 733 7.65 -4.81 -20.56
C MET A 733 6.40 -4.96 -21.44
N LEU A 734 6.26 -6.09 -22.13
CA LEU A 734 5.08 -6.36 -22.96
C LEU A 734 3.80 -6.43 -22.11
N GLU A 735 3.84 -7.14 -20.98
CA GLU A 735 2.66 -7.36 -20.13
C GLU A 735 2.28 -6.13 -19.30
N ARG A 736 3.27 -5.55 -18.59
CA ARG A 736 2.98 -4.51 -17.58
C ARG A 736 2.97 -3.10 -18.14
N ILE A 737 3.77 -2.85 -19.17
CA ILE A 737 3.91 -1.52 -19.76
C ILE A 737 3.09 -1.38 -21.04
N LEU A 738 3.30 -2.25 -22.02
CA LEU A 738 2.66 -2.13 -23.34
C LEU A 738 1.27 -2.79 -23.42
N GLY A 739 0.89 -3.65 -22.46
CA GLY A 739 -0.41 -4.31 -22.45
C GLY A 739 -0.61 -5.34 -23.56
N THR A 740 0.49 -5.81 -24.16
CA THR A 740 0.51 -6.81 -25.24
C THR A 740 1.24 -8.09 -24.82
N PRO A 741 0.77 -8.78 -23.75
CA PRO A 741 1.46 -9.98 -23.26
C PRO A 741 1.52 -11.06 -24.35
N PRO A 742 2.66 -11.76 -24.49
CA PRO A 742 2.74 -12.91 -25.34
C PRO A 742 1.80 -14.03 -24.84
N PRO A 743 1.39 -14.95 -25.69
CA PRO A 743 0.64 -16.11 -25.26
C PRO A 743 1.44 -16.95 -24.25
N PRO A 744 0.76 -17.71 -23.37
CA PRO A 744 1.46 -18.59 -22.44
C PRO A 744 2.34 -19.60 -23.22
N PRO A 745 3.51 -19.98 -22.68
CA PRO A 745 4.37 -20.95 -23.34
C PRO A 745 3.64 -22.29 -23.51
N PRO A 746 3.97 -23.05 -24.58
CA PRO A 746 3.44 -24.39 -24.74
C PRO A 746 3.75 -25.28 -23.52
N PRO A 747 2.88 -26.26 -23.19
CA PRO A 747 3.20 -27.21 -22.11
C PRO A 747 4.49 -27.99 -22.47
N ASN A 748 5.31 -28.28 -21.47
CA ASN A 748 6.56 -29.05 -21.57
C ASN A 748 7.72 -28.34 -22.31
N VAL A 749 7.82 -27.02 -22.24
CA VAL A 749 9.04 -26.32 -22.69
C VAL A 749 10.19 -26.66 -21.75
N PRO A 750 11.32 -27.27 -22.23
CA PRO A 750 12.48 -27.52 -21.40
C PRO A 750 13.04 -26.20 -20.84
N SER A 751 13.45 -26.20 -19.58
CA SER A 751 14.18 -25.07 -19.03
C SER A 751 15.54 -24.92 -19.71
N LEU A 752 16.03 -23.67 -19.81
CA LEU A 752 17.39 -23.42 -20.35
C LEU A 752 18.46 -24.18 -19.57
N GLU A 753 18.25 -24.33 -18.27
CA GLU A 753 19.15 -25.05 -17.35
C GLU A 753 19.17 -26.57 -17.60
N GLY A 754 18.16 -27.13 -18.24
CA GLY A 754 18.05 -28.57 -18.56
C GLY A 754 18.87 -29.02 -19.74
N GLN A 755 19.48 -28.09 -20.51
CA GLN A 755 20.31 -28.43 -21.70
C GLN A 755 21.79 -28.46 -21.30
N LYS A 756 22.32 -29.67 -21.02
CA LYS A 756 23.68 -29.87 -20.50
C LYS A 756 24.78 -29.23 -21.35
N ASP A 757 24.62 -29.17 -22.67
CA ASP A 757 25.61 -28.60 -23.60
C ASP A 757 25.49 -27.07 -23.73
N ALA A 758 24.34 -26.50 -23.47
CA ALA A 758 24.09 -25.07 -23.53
C ALA A 758 24.58 -24.32 -22.28
N ALA A 759 24.66 -24.97 -21.12
CA ALA A 759 25.02 -24.33 -19.85
C ALA A 759 26.44 -23.70 -19.84
N ARG A 760 27.30 -24.05 -20.79
CA ARG A 760 28.66 -23.49 -20.95
C ARG A 760 28.73 -22.28 -21.88
N LEU A 761 27.65 -21.97 -22.60
CA LEU A 761 27.61 -20.86 -23.55
C LEU A 761 27.19 -19.56 -22.86
N PRO A 762 27.60 -18.38 -23.34
CA PRO A 762 27.07 -17.10 -22.94
C PRO A 762 25.54 -17.08 -23.08
N LEU A 763 24.82 -16.40 -22.16
CA LEU A 763 23.35 -16.38 -22.09
C LEU A 763 22.68 -16.03 -23.43
N ARG A 764 23.24 -15.07 -24.17
CA ARG A 764 22.78 -14.72 -25.54
C ARG A 764 22.79 -15.92 -26.48
N GLN A 765 23.89 -16.64 -26.54
CA GLN A 765 24.01 -17.81 -27.42
C GLN A 765 23.09 -18.96 -27.03
N GLN A 766 22.86 -19.14 -25.73
CA GLN A 766 21.86 -20.09 -25.23
C GLN A 766 20.44 -19.75 -25.75
N LEU A 767 20.05 -18.47 -25.67
CA LEU A 767 18.74 -17.99 -26.14
C LEU A 767 18.61 -18.03 -27.66
N GLU A 768 19.70 -17.72 -28.39
CA GLU A 768 19.72 -17.83 -29.85
C GLU A 768 19.60 -19.30 -30.32
N SER A 769 20.22 -20.23 -29.60
CA SER A 769 20.04 -21.67 -29.86
C SER A 769 18.59 -22.11 -29.60
N HIS A 770 17.97 -21.63 -28.52
CA HIS A 770 16.58 -21.91 -28.20
C HIS A 770 15.60 -21.38 -29.28
N ARG A 771 15.89 -20.19 -29.84
CA ARG A 771 15.10 -19.57 -30.93
C ARG A 771 15.20 -20.31 -32.29
N LYS A 772 16.14 -21.19 -32.48
CA LYS A 772 16.21 -22.05 -33.71
C LYS A 772 15.00 -22.98 -33.81
N ASN A 773 14.32 -23.27 -32.70
CA ASN A 773 13.05 -24.00 -32.71
C ASN A 773 11.91 -23.09 -33.24
N PRO A 774 11.25 -23.42 -34.34
CA PRO A 774 10.18 -22.60 -34.93
C PRO A 774 9.00 -22.37 -34.02
N ASN A 775 8.73 -23.25 -33.06
CA ASN A 775 7.65 -23.11 -32.10
C ASN A 775 7.95 -22.03 -31.04
N CYS A 776 9.22 -21.71 -30.83
CA CYS A 776 9.68 -20.72 -29.84
C CYS A 776 9.99 -19.36 -30.50
N ALA A 777 10.39 -19.39 -31.78
CA ALA A 777 10.91 -18.26 -32.52
C ALA A 777 9.95 -17.05 -32.57
N GLY A 778 8.66 -17.30 -32.81
CA GLY A 778 7.65 -16.21 -32.95
C GLY A 778 7.50 -15.37 -31.68
N CYS A 779 7.34 -16.00 -30.52
CA CYS A 779 7.20 -15.30 -29.25
C CYS A 779 8.53 -14.63 -28.83
N HIS A 780 9.65 -15.34 -28.96
CA HIS A 780 10.96 -14.83 -28.58
C HIS A 780 11.44 -13.65 -29.44
N ALA A 781 11.04 -13.59 -30.72
CA ALA A 781 11.31 -12.43 -31.57
C ALA A 781 10.72 -11.12 -31.06
N ARG A 782 9.64 -11.19 -30.30
CA ARG A 782 9.00 -10.01 -29.66
C ARG A 782 9.54 -9.75 -28.24
N ILE A 783 9.82 -10.81 -27.50
CA ILE A 783 10.18 -10.73 -26.08
C ILE A 783 11.67 -10.35 -25.91
N ASP A 784 12.57 -11.12 -26.55
CA ASP A 784 14.00 -11.08 -26.27
C ASP A 784 14.63 -9.72 -26.59
N PRO A 785 14.31 -9.04 -27.71
CA PRO A 785 14.89 -7.74 -28.03
C PRO A 785 14.68 -6.70 -26.93
N LEU A 786 13.48 -6.66 -26.32
CA LEU A 786 13.17 -5.74 -25.25
C LEU A 786 14.03 -5.98 -24.00
N GLY A 787 14.36 -7.24 -23.71
CA GLY A 787 15.16 -7.59 -22.55
C GLY A 787 16.66 -7.47 -22.76
N PHE A 788 17.17 -7.84 -23.96
CA PHE A 788 18.61 -7.75 -24.26
C PHE A 788 19.15 -6.33 -24.17
N ALA A 789 18.37 -5.33 -24.54
CA ALA A 789 18.77 -3.93 -24.43
C ALA A 789 19.15 -3.52 -22.99
N PHE A 790 18.76 -4.29 -21.97
CA PHE A 790 19.05 -4.01 -20.56
C PHE A 790 20.07 -4.98 -19.94
N GLU A 791 20.78 -5.81 -20.71
CA GLU A 791 21.76 -6.76 -20.17
C GLU A 791 22.97 -6.11 -19.51
N ASN A 792 23.25 -4.84 -19.82
CA ASN A 792 24.22 -4.05 -19.06
C ASN A 792 23.84 -3.85 -17.57
N PHE A 793 22.63 -4.17 -17.19
CA PHE A 793 22.23 -4.16 -15.79
C PHE A 793 22.19 -5.59 -15.25
N ASP A 794 22.91 -5.86 -14.17
CA ASP A 794 22.89 -7.16 -13.51
C ASP A 794 21.54 -7.43 -12.82
N LEU A 795 21.45 -8.54 -12.11
CA LEU A 795 20.20 -8.94 -11.42
C LEU A 795 19.80 -8.02 -10.25
N LEU A 796 20.73 -7.27 -9.65
CA LEU A 796 20.48 -6.28 -8.62
C LEU A 796 20.41 -4.84 -9.18
N GLY A 797 20.56 -4.68 -10.49
CA GLY A 797 20.50 -3.38 -11.14
C GLY A 797 21.83 -2.63 -11.16
N ARG A 798 22.96 -3.25 -10.86
CA ARG A 798 24.28 -2.64 -11.09
C ARG A 798 24.57 -2.58 -12.57
N PHE A 799 25.15 -1.49 -13.02
CA PHE A 799 25.64 -1.39 -14.40
C PHE A 799 26.96 -2.18 -14.57
N ARG A 800 27.07 -2.92 -15.66
CA ARG A 800 28.24 -3.71 -16.00
C ARG A 800 28.52 -3.69 -17.51
N GLU A 801 29.77 -3.70 -17.90
CA GLU A 801 30.19 -3.75 -19.30
C GLU A 801 30.64 -5.17 -19.73
N THR A 802 30.95 -6.02 -18.75
CA THR A 802 31.33 -7.42 -18.96
C THR A 802 30.51 -8.35 -18.07
N ASP A 803 30.40 -9.61 -18.52
CA ASP A 803 29.86 -10.73 -17.71
C ASP A 803 31.03 -11.76 -17.57
N GLY A 804 31.67 -11.76 -16.41
CA GLY A 804 33.00 -12.32 -16.27
C GLY A 804 33.98 -11.59 -17.21
N ASP A 805 34.70 -12.32 -18.04
CA ASP A 805 35.65 -11.77 -19.01
C ASP A 805 35.03 -11.46 -20.38
N THR A 806 33.74 -11.69 -20.57
CA THR A 806 33.04 -11.51 -21.83
C THR A 806 32.38 -10.14 -21.92
N PRO A 807 32.67 -9.31 -22.93
CA PRO A 807 31.94 -8.06 -23.15
C PRO A 807 30.44 -8.31 -23.36
N ILE A 808 29.63 -7.46 -22.76
CA ILE A 808 28.18 -7.54 -22.92
C ILE A 808 27.76 -6.82 -24.19
N ASP A 809 27.10 -7.57 -25.07
CA ASP A 809 26.42 -7.01 -26.24
C ASP A 809 24.95 -6.77 -25.91
N ALA A 810 24.60 -5.51 -25.69
CA ALA A 810 23.23 -5.05 -25.47
C ALA A 810 22.50 -4.62 -26.76
N SER A 811 23.14 -4.83 -27.92
CA SER A 811 22.51 -4.58 -29.22
C SER A 811 21.45 -5.64 -29.52
N THR A 812 20.39 -5.26 -30.21
CA THR A 812 19.28 -6.15 -30.56
C THR A 812 18.58 -5.68 -31.82
N GLU A 813 17.78 -6.55 -32.43
CA GLU A 813 16.95 -6.23 -33.58
C GLU A 813 15.49 -6.57 -33.25
N MET A 814 14.64 -5.59 -33.37
CA MET A 814 13.19 -5.73 -33.17
C MET A 814 12.56 -6.52 -34.32
N SER A 815 11.37 -7.10 -34.10
CA SER A 815 10.65 -7.87 -35.11
C SER A 815 10.35 -7.11 -36.42
N ASN A 816 10.37 -5.78 -36.38
CA ASN A 816 10.19 -4.90 -37.53
C ASN A 816 11.53 -4.53 -38.24
N GLY A 817 12.63 -5.17 -37.86
CA GLY A 817 13.94 -4.93 -38.44
C GLY A 817 14.70 -3.71 -37.87
N ARG A 818 14.14 -2.99 -36.91
CA ARG A 818 14.79 -1.86 -36.26
C ARG A 818 15.89 -2.34 -35.31
N LYS A 819 17.11 -1.89 -35.54
CA LYS A 819 18.27 -2.15 -34.66
C LYS A 819 18.22 -1.19 -33.46
N VAL A 820 18.61 -1.67 -32.30
CA VAL A 820 18.61 -0.96 -31.03
C VAL A 820 19.89 -1.29 -30.27
N ASN A 821 20.52 -0.28 -29.72
CA ASN A 821 21.76 -0.46 -28.95
C ASN A 821 21.57 0.09 -27.53
N GLY A 822 21.34 -0.83 -26.59
CA GLY A 822 21.27 -0.54 -25.17
C GLY A 822 19.99 0.12 -24.68
N PRO A 823 19.97 0.47 -23.39
CA PRO A 823 18.75 0.87 -22.68
C PRO A 823 18.18 2.22 -23.14
N GLU A 824 19.03 3.19 -23.52
CA GLU A 824 18.54 4.53 -23.91
C GLU A 824 17.68 4.49 -25.18
N GLU A 825 18.17 3.80 -26.21
CA GLU A 825 17.42 3.64 -27.45
C GLU A 825 16.14 2.82 -27.25
N MET A 826 16.20 1.79 -26.40
CA MET A 826 15.03 0.99 -26.07
C MET A 826 13.97 1.81 -25.32
N LYS A 827 14.36 2.63 -24.34
CA LYS A 827 13.45 3.53 -23.65
C LYS A 827 12.78 4.52 -24.62
N ALA A 828 13.56 5.05 -25.57
CA ALA A 828 13.00 5.96 -26.59
C ALA A 828 11.97 5.25 -27.48
N ILE A 829 12.20 3.98 -27.86
CA ILE A 829 11.22 3.17 -28.61
C ILE A 829 9.95 2.98 -27.78
N VAL A 830 10.07 2.52 -26.53
CA VAL A 830 8.90 2.29 -25.67
C VAL A 830 8.15 3.59 -25.40
N ARG A 831 8.85 4.73 -25.26
CA ARG A 831 8.25 6.05 -25.15
C ARG A 831 7.50 6.44 -26.43
N GLY A 832 7.96 6.01 -27.61
CA GLY A 832 7.27 6.16 -28.89
C GLY A 832 5.93 5.42 -28.94
N GLU A 833 5.81 4.28 -28.25
CA GLU A 833 4.58 3.49 -28.12
C GLU A 833 3.61 4.06 -27.05
N LYS A 834 3.60 5.39 -26.93
CA LYS A 834 2.83 6.13 -25.92
C LYS A 834 1.33 5.81 -25.93
N GLU A 835 0.76 5.47 -27.06
CA GLU A 835 -0.67 5.12 -27.19
C GLU A 835 -0.95 3.76 -26.52
N LEU A 836 -0.13 2.75 -26.76
CA LEU A 836 -0.25 1.44 -26.12
C LEU A 836 -0.04 1.58 -24.61
N PHE A 837 1.00 2.29 -24.21
CA PHE A 837 1.29 2.53 -22.81
C PHE A 837 0.16 3.28 -22.08
N SER A 838 -0.33 4.38 -22.68
CA SER A 838 -1.43 5.17 -22.10
C SER A 838 -2.70 4.34 -21.97
N ARG A 839 -3.03 3.55 -22.98
CA ARG A 839 -4.16 2.64 -22.94
C ARG A 839 -4.03 1.61 -21.83
N ASN A 840 -2.89 0.91 -21.77
CA ASN A 840 -2.67 -0.12 -20.76
C ASN A 840 -2.75 0.47 -19.33
N LEU A 841 -2.07 1.60 -19.07
CA LEU A 841 -2.13 2.26 -17.76
C LEU A 841 -3.57 2.69 -17.42
N THR A 842 -4.30 3.23 -18.38
CA THR A 842 -5.72 3.59 -18.23
C THR A 842 -6.56 2.37 -17.87
N GLU A 843 -6.43 1.27 -18.60
CA GLU A 843 -7.15 0.03 -18.33
C GLU A 843 -6.85 -0.52 -16.94
N LYS A 844 -5.57 -0.60 -16.56
CA LYS A 844 -5.16 -1.07 -15.23
C LYS A 844 -5.68 -0.19 -14.11
N MET A 845 -5.58 1.13 -14.26
CA MET A 845 -6.04 2.07 -13.24
C MET A 845 -7.58 2.12 -13.16
N LEU A 846 -8.30 1.96 -14.27
CA LEU A 846 -9.76 1.87 -14.29
C LEU A 846 -10.26 0.58 -13.62
N VAL A 847 -9.61 -0.58 -13.88
CA VAL A 847 -9.88 -1.85 -13.18
C VAL A 847 -9.72 -1.67 -11.68
N TYR A 848 -8.61 -1.09 -11.24
CA TYR A 848 -8.35 -0.85 -9.83
C TYR A 848 -9.37 0.13 -9.20
N ALA A 849 -9.68 1.24 -9.88
CA ALA A 849 -10.60 2.27 -9.39
C ALA A 849 -12.05 1.73 -9.24
N THR A 850 -12.49 0.90 -10.18
CA THR A 850 -13.85 0.35 -10.18
C THR A 850 -13.98 -0.95 -9.39
N GLY A 851 -12.86 -1.65 -9.14
CA GLY A 851 -12.82 -2.94 -8.45
C GLY A 851 -13.48 -4.07 -9.23
N ARG A 852 -13.49 -4.00 -10.56
CA ARG A 852 -14.00 -5.03 -11.47
C ARG A 852 -13.15 -5.15 -12.73
N GLY A 853 -13.26 -6.27 -13.41
CA GLY A 853 -12.68 -6.43 -14.74
C GLY A 853 -13.35 -5.53 -15.77
N LEU A 854 -12.63 -5.20 -16.84
CA LEU A 854 -13.18 -4.47 -17.99
C LEU A 854 -13.82 -5.45 -18.96
N ASP A 855 -14.96 -5.03 -19.51
CA ASP A 855 -15.72 -5.75 -20.51
C ASP A 855 -15.78 -4.95 -21.84
N TYR A 856 -16.43 -5.51 -22.87
CA TYR A 856 -16.50 -4.94 -24.20
C TYR A 856 -17.11 -3.51 -24.24
N TYR A 857 -18.05 -3.20 -23.35
CA TYR A 857 -18.68 -1.89 -23.23
C TYR A 857 -17.76 -0.82 -22.60
N ASP A 858 -16.71 -1.20 -21.88
CA ASP A 858 -15.74 -0.27 -21.27
C ASP A 858 -14.77 0.33 -22.30
N VAL A 859 -14.65 -0.24 -23.49
CA VAL A 859 -13.70 0.25 -24.53
C VAL A 859 -13.97 1.70 -24.88
N ARG A 860 -15.24 2.12 -24.97
CA ARG A 860 -15.59 3.53 -25.20
C ARG A 860 -15.12 4.42 -24.06
N THR A 861 -15.29 4.00 -22.82
CA THR A 861 -14.82 4.71 -21.63
C THR A 861 -13.31 4.83 -21.64
N VAL A 862 -12.58 3.75 -21.91
CA VAL A 862 -11.11 3.75 -22.03
C VAL A 862 -10.65 4.70 -23.13
N ASN A 863 -11.27 4.65 -24.33
CA ASN A 863 -10.94 5.55 -25.43
C ASN A 863 -11.17 7.02 -25.04
N GLY A 864 -12.26 7.32 -24.35
CA GLY A 864 -12.54 8.67 -23.84
C GLY A 864 -11.50 9.15 -22.84
N ILE A 865 -11.12 8.31 -21.88
CA ILE A 865 -10.10 8.63 -20.89
C ILE A 865 -8.73 8.87 -21.57
N VAL A 866 -8.34 8.00 -22.50
CA VAL A 866 -7.09 8.17 -23.26
C VAL A 866 -7.09 9.47 -24.07
N ALA A 867 -8.20 9.84 -24.68
CA ALA A 867 -8.31 11.10 -25.40
C ALA A 867 -8.17 12.33 -24.47
N GLU A 868 -8.79 12.30 -23.28
CA GLU A 868 -8.61 13.36 -22.28
C GLU A 868 -7.18 13.40 -21.72
N LEU A 869 -6.55 12.26 -21.53
CA LEU A 869 -5.15 12.15 -21.11
C LEU A 869 -4.21 12.77 -22.16
N GLN A 870 -4.44 12.52 -23.45
CA GLN A 870 -3.67 13.14 -24.56
C GLN A 870 -3.83 14.65 -24.57
N LYS A 871 -5.05 15.17 -24.42
CA LYS A 871 -5.31 16.61 -24.31
C LYS A 871 -4.63 17.25 -23.08
N GLY A 872 -4.48 16.47 -22.00
CA GLY A 872 -3.81 16.88 -20.77
C GLY A 872 -2.31 16.62 -20.75
N ASP A 873 -1.62 16.57 -21.91
CA ASP A 873 -0.17 16.34 -22.04
C ASP A 873 0.32 15.09 -21.30
N TYR A 874 -0.49 14.03 -21.29
CA TYR A 874 -0.19 12.76 -20.63
C TYR A 874 0.08 12.90 -19.12
N ARG A 875 -0.50 13.90 -18.44
CA ARG A 875 -0.25 14.15 -17.02
C ARG A 875 -1.10 13.26 -16.11
N PHE A 876 -0.54 12.88 -14.96
CA PHE A 876 -1.24 12.02 -13.98
C PHE A 876 -2.58 12.57 -13.52
N HIS A 877 -2.68 13.89 -13.26
CA HIS A 877 -3.95 14.48 -12.81
C HIS A 877 -5.02 14.43 -13.91
N ALA A 878 -4.64 14.54 -15.18
CA ALA A 878 -5.57 14.38 -16.30
C ALA A 878 -6.12 12.95 -16.33
N LEU A 879 -5.25 11.93 -16.20
CA LEU A 879 -5.65 10.52 -16.14
C LEU A 879 -6.62 10.25 -14.98
N ILE A 880 -6.23 10.63 -13.76
CA ILE A 880 -7.04 10.38 -12.56
C ILE A 880 -8.38 11.10 -12.66
N THR A 881 -8.39 12.38 -13.10
CA THR A 881 -9.61 13.17 -13.26
C THR A 881 -10.53 12.55 -14.32
N ALA A 882 -9.99 12.14 -15.47
CA ALA A 882 -10.79 11.48 -16.52
C ALA A 882 -11.40 10.15 -16.04
N ILE A 883 -10.67 9.35 -15.23
CA ILE A 883 -11.20 8.13 -14.63
C ILE A 883 -12.37 8.45 -13.69
N VAL A 884 -12.21 9.38 -12.75
CA VAL A 884 -13.28 9.67 -11.78
C VAL A 884 -14.49 10.38 -12.41
N GLN A 885 -14.30 11.07 -13.54
CA GLN A 885 -15.38 11.66 -14.31
C GLN A 885 -16.05 10.70 -15.28
N SER A 886 -15.48 9.51 -15.50
CA SER A 886 -16.05 8.51 -16.41
C SER A 886 -17.39 7.96 -15.91
N ASP A 887 -18.21 7.50 -16.83
CA ASP A 887 -19.49 6.86 -16.48
C ASP A 887 -19.28 5.57 -15.67
N ALA A 888 -18.23 4.80 -15.97
CA ALA A 888 -17.87 3.61 -15.20
C ALA A 888 -17.59 3.89 -13.71
N PHE A 889 -17.11 5.10 -13.38
CA PHE A 889 -16.80 5.48 -12.01
C PHE A 889 -17.96 6.16 -11.27
N ARG A 890 -18.72 7.03 -11.91
CA ARG A 890 -19.76 7.85 -11.26
C ARG A 890 -21.19 7.44 -11.54
N MET A 891 -21.40 6.43 -12.38
CA MET A 891 -22.73 5.94 -12.72
C MET A 891 -22.87 4.44 -12.40
N ARG A 892 -24.09 3.97 -12.47
CA ARG A 892 -24.44 2.55 -12.34
C ARG A 892 -25.68 2.26 -13.21
N ARG A 893 -25.98 0.99 -13.42
CA ARG A 893 -27.27 0.49 -13.92
C ARG A 893 -27.78 -0.67 -13.08
N GLY A 894 -29.06 -0.89 -13.07
CA GLY A 894 -29.66 -2.03 -12.41
C GLY A 894 -29.28 -3.36 -13.08
N LYS A 895 -29.50 -4.47 -12.37
CA LYS A 895 -29.33 -5.82 -12.91
C LYS A 895 -30.48 -6.16 -13.87
N GLU A 896 -30.16 -6.89 -14.92
CA GLU A 896 -31.22 -7.58 -15.68
C GLU A 896 -31.92 -8.56 -14.73
N GLN A 897 -33.25 -8.55 -14.70
CA GLN A 897 -33.98 -9.67 -14.12
C GLN A 897 -33.75 -10.88 -15.04
N PRO A 898 -33.42 -12.07 -14.49
CA PRO A 898 -33.22 -13.27 -15.29
C PRO A 898 -34.46 -13.64 -16.10
#